data_a03087dfa568d645865f7f7675e6c8d9
#
_entry.id   a03087dfa568d645865f7f7675e6c8d9
#
_cell.length_a   1.000
_cell.length_b   1.000
_cell.length_c   1.000
_cell.angle_alpha   90.00
_cell.angle_beta   90.00
_cell.angle_gamma   90.00
#
_symmetry.space_group_name_H-M   'P 1'
#
loop_
_entity.id
_entity.type
_entity.pdbx_description
1 polymer ?
#
loop_
_entity_poly.entity_id
_entity_poly.type
_entity_poly.pdbx_seq_one_letter_code
_entity_poly.pdbx_strand_id
1 'polypeptide(L)'
;MAKYEDDNSSSSLNGDYSHTRNALLSHGVHREDSPDRVETEARRLLSRDHLDESQEFERPKSQTHRTGWSFVRFFAVFLILILALAGLLLSIDPSNPDTKSDSVTETDDHSAQPQSTRPDDKYILDPDWDFLAPAQVREYEWTITDGEGSPDGVHRPMMLINDQFPGPLIQVNEGDVVKVKVMNKASNATALHWHGIFQNGTNWMDGAAGVTQCPIPPGQSFEYEFNVTGQSGTYFYHGHQGVQALDGLVGPMVIHNRREAAKPYTTDRVILLQDWWYDTASGLMREVLSPGVEDAPIPNTALINGVNQAVCSDHPQRECTEMKAASLPHLNVAPLERHRIRFVNVGGFAWFQVAVDNHDDLQVVEVDGTIVEPTLGSPLLISPGQRYSAVLKADQHEGSFWLRARMVTSCFAEQTLPENGLDEARAIVRYTNSLYTRHGDHDDEDENKEDTHDDENEDLAVPQTTSELPFLTVCRDLTSTTSFRPSPEESAPEVADHSWYFRVNLAIGDWRLQRGVFNSSSFRPDLKNPTLHRVLDGLAQNNESFAIEGVNTAAFDAESELVISNSKLETVDVILQNMDENSHPFHLHGAKMWVLGAGHGYFPGYEAMGFMPEGKGLLDPANTTIIRNPLKRDTVTVEGFGWALLRFVADNPGVWLFHCHVIWHSEAGMGMQFLSRADDLRGVQIPDEARKLCDAPEEELRKGAPPKDEVFFGFGDDEPRARTHAA
;
A
#
# COMPACT_ATOMS: atom_id res chain seq x y z
N MET A 1 -6.69 62.21 -15.09
CA MET A 1 -7.68 63.27 -15.40
C MET A 1 -8.93 62.59 -15.87
N ALA A 2 -10.08 63.11 -15.31
CA ALA A 2 -11.48 62.71 -15.45
C ALA A 2 -11.90 61.58 -14.50
N LYS A 3 -12.37 61.98 -13.46
CA LYS A 3 -13.60 62.09 -12.62
C LYS A 3 -14.89 61.81 -13.38
N TYR A 4 -15.71 60.88 -12.87
CA TYR A 4 -17.17 61.08 -12.80
C TYR A 4 -17.76 60.40 -11.57
N GLU A 5 -18.67 61.15 -10.98
CA GLU A 5 -19.31 61.01 -9.69
C GLU A 5 -20.58 60.13 -9.75
N ASP A 6 -20.92 59.68 -8.58
CA ASP A 6 -22.18 59.19 -8.02
C ASP A 6 -23.49 59.41 -8.78
N ASP A 7 -24.37 58.44 -8.73
CA ASP A 7 -25.76 58.72 -8.39
C ASP A 7 -26.46 57.54 -7.69
N ASN A 8 -27.05 57.90 -6.55
CA ASN A 8 -27.95 57.15 -5.70
C ASN A 8 -29.35 57.05 -6.33
N SER A 9 -29.98 55.89 -6.27
CA SER A 9 -31.40 55.84 -5.98
C SER A 9 -31.88 54.49 -5.42
N SER A 10 -32.41 54.60 -4.23
CA SER A 10 -33.17 53.65 -3.45
C SER A 10 -34.48 53.21 -4.11
N SER A 11 -34.83 51.91 -4.00
CA SER A 11 -36.24 51.55 -3.80
C SER A 11 -36.35 50.19 -3.08
N SER A 12 -36.96 50.30 -1.93
CA SER A 12 -37.47 49.23 -1.06
C SER A 12 -38.61 48.46 -1.72
N LEU A 13 -38.66 47.14 -1.52
CA LEU A 13 -39.92 46.41 -1.42
C LEU A 13 -39.79 45.31 -0.37
N ASN A 14 -40.53 45.50 0.71
CA ASN A 14 -40.88 44.55 1.75
C ASN A 14 -41.78 43.44 1.19
N GLY A 15 -41.60 42.24 1.69
CA GLY A 15 -42.55 41.15 1.51
C GLY A 15 -42.39 40.15 2.65
N ASP A 16 -43.17 40.40 3.72
CA ASP A 16 -43.44 39.50 4.83
C ASP A 16 -44.05 38.18 4.38
N TYR A 17 -43.59 37.08 4.93
CA TYR A 17 -44.46 35.94 5.25
C TYR A 17 -44.07 35.35 6.59
N SER A 18 -44.95 35.59 7.55
CA SER A 18 -44.96 35.04 8.90
C SER A 18 -45.83 33.78 9.01
N HIS A 19 -45.47 32.99 10.02
CA HIS A 19 -46.25 32.06 10.85
C HIS A 19 -46.59 30.65 10.32
N THR A 20 -46.11 29.66 11.02
CA THR A 20 -46.93 29.00 12.04
C THR A 20 -46.08 28.23 13.08
N ARG A 21 -46.26 28.65 14.35
CA ARG A 21 -45.92 27.91 15.57
C ARG A 21 -46.89 26.74 15.76
N ASN A 22 -46.42 25.65 16.32
CA ASN A 22 -47.12 25.04 17.46
C ASN A 22 -46.16 24.30 18.39
N ALA A 23 -46.33 24.65 19.66
CA ALA A 23 -45.64 24.18 20.85
C ALA A 23 -46.32 22.95 21.44
N LEU A 24 -45.54 22.15 22.18
CA LEU A 24 -45.98 21.43 23.39
C LEU A 24 -44.71 21.09 24.20
N LEU A 25 -44.48 21.89 25.26
CA LEU A 25 -44.50 21.58 26.72
C LEU A 25 -43.81 20.28 27.14
N SER A 26 -42.70 20.37 27.74
CA SER A 26 -42.25 20.59 29.15
C SER A 26 -42.13 19.30 29.95
N HIS A 27 -40.95 19.01 30.44
CA HIS A 27 -40.64 18.84 31.86
C HIS A 27 -39.12 18.77 32.06
N GLY A 28 -38.62 19.68 32.87
CA GLY A 28 -37.23 19.77 33.26
C GLY A 28 -36.90 18.89 34.43
N VAL A 29 -35.65 18.49 34.52
CA VAL A 29 -34.92 18.31 35.79
C VAL A 29 -33.50 18.78 35.56
N HIS A 30 -33.14 19.89 36.15
CA HIS A 30 -31.76 20.30 36.37
C HIS A 30 -31.05 19.32 37.32
N ARG A 31 -29.87 18.89 36.93
CA ARG A 31 -28.81 18.54 37.88
C ARG A 31 -27.49 18.97 37.28
N GLU A 32 -26.93 20.01 37.86
CA GLU A 32 -25.54 20.39 37.77
C GLU A 32 -24.71 19.34 38.48
N ASP A 33 -23.84 18.62 37.76
CA ASP A 33 -22.75 17.88 38.35
C ASP A 33 -21.45 18.71 38.18
N SER A 34 -20.87 19.04 39.34
CA SER A 34 -19.65 19.84 39.44
C SER A 34 -18.41 19.07 38.99
N PRO A 35 -17.33 19.78 38.47
CA PRO A 35 -16.12 19.17 37.92
C PRO A 35 -15.28 18.32 38.88
N ASP A 36 -15.56 18.40 40.19
CA ASP A 36 -14.72 17.73 41.23
C ASP A 36 -14.92 16.22 41.35
N ARG A 37 -15.88 15.61 40.70
CA ARG A 37 -16.12 14.15 40.77
C ARG A 37 -15.31 13.33 39.80
N VAL A 38 -14.93 13.87 38.67
CA VAL A 38 -14.16 13.17 37.63
C VAL A 38 -12.68 13.06 38.02
N GLU A 39 -12.17 14.08 38.76
CA GLU A 39 -10.76 14.07 39.21
C GLU A 39 -10.51 13.12 40.35
N THR A 40 -11.53 12.78 41.13
CA THR A 40 -11.40 11.86 42.29
C THR A 40 -11.43 10.40 41.87
N GLU A 41 -12.06 10.04 40.75
CA GLU A 41 -12.11 8.67 40.26
C GLU A 41 -10.83 8.32 39.44
N ALA A 42 -10.27 9.28 38.71
CA ALA A 42 -8.98 9.14 38.04
C ALA A 42 -7.79 8.96 39.02
N ARG A 43 -7.85 9.58 40.20
CA ARG A 43 -6.81 9.40 41.22
C ARG A 43 -6.91 8.06 41.98
N ARG A 44 -8.06 7.38 41.97
CA ARG A 44 -8.25 6.05 42.59
C ARG A 44 -7.73 4.89 41.73
N LEU A 45 -7.59 5.09 40.41
CA LEU A 45 -7.08 4.08 39.50
C LEU A 45 -5.54 4.13 39.32
N LEU A 46 -4.88 5.21 39.78
CA LEU A 46 -3.42 5.38 39.73
C LEU A 46 -2.67 5.02 41.01
N SER A 47 -3.37 4.49 42.04
CA SER A 47 -2.75 4.17 43.34
C SER A 47 -2.73 2.68 43.72
N ARG A 48 -2.78 1.80 42.72
CA ARG A 48 -2.62 0.36 42.96
C ARG A 48 -1.63 -0.20 41.96
N ASP A 49 -0.34 -0.02 42.22
CA ASP A 49 0.73 -0.94 41.83
C ASP A 49 2.07 -0.34 42.28
N HIS A 50 2.34 -0.44 43.56
CA HIS A 50 3.69 -0.46 44.12
C HIS A 50 3.77 -1.65 45.07
N LEU A 51 4.32 -2.74 44.59
CA LEU A 51 4.95 -3.76 45.39
C LEU A 51 6.35 -4.03 44.86
N ASP A 52 7.25 -3.60 45.62
CA ASP A 52 8.61 -3.91 45.96
C ASP A 52 9.04 -5.35 45.63
N GLU A 53 10.09 -5.48 44.85
CA GLU A 53 10.96 -6.65 44.87
C GLU A 53 12.37 -6.29 44.40
N SER A 54 13.17 -5.91 45.39
CA SER A 54 14.62 -5.96 45.37
C SER A 54 15.09 -7.40 45.54
N GLN A 55 15.62 -8.05 44.51
CA GLN A 55 16.49 -9.21 44.64
C GLN A 55 17.75 -9.04 43.79
N GLU A 56 18.86 -8.90 44.52
CA GLU A 56 20.23 -9.02 44.03
C GLU A 56 20.46 -10.43 43.44
N PHE A 57 20.98 -10.47 42.22
CA PHE A 57 21.51 -11.71 41.60
C PHE A 57 23.05 -11.64 41.57
N GLU A 58 23.68 -12.47 42.38
CA GLU A 58 25.12 -12.73 42.40
C GLU A 58 25.59 -13.40 41.08
N ARG A 59 26.72 -12.93 40.59
CA ARG A 59 27.45 -13.53 39.45
C ARG A 59 28.21 -14.78 39.93
N PRO A 60 28.17 -15.92 39.20
CA PRO A 60 29.08 -17.03 39.46
C PRO A 60 30.42 -16.81 38.70
N LYS A 61 31.48 -17.09 39.43
CA LYS A 61 32.89 -17.02 39.01
C LYS A 61 33.22 -18.09 37.94
N SER A 62 34.02 -17.73 36.97
CA SER A 62 34.65 -18.59 35.98
C SER A 62 35.49 -19.69 36.59
N GLN A 63 35.25 -20.94 36.19
CA GLN A 63 36.24 -22.01 36.34
C GLN A 63 36.68 -22.48 34.94
N THR A 64 37.95 -22.33 34.71
CA THR A 64 38.69 -22.90 33.57
C THR A 64 38.89 -24.37 33.75
N HIS A 65 38.44 -25.23 32.85
CA HIS A 65 38.91 -26.58 32.71
C HIS A 65 39.39 -26.87 31.27
N ARG A 66 40.65 -27.18 31.15
CA ARG A 66 41.34 -27.74 29.99
C ARG A 66 40.78 -29.14 29.71
N THR A 67 40.35 -29.41 28.47
CA THR A 67 40.44 -30.75 27.90
C THR A 67 40.69 -30.66 26.38
N GLY A 68 41.92 -30.78 26.02
CA GLY A 68 42.29 -31.10 24.64
C GLY A 68 42.17 -32.61 24.45
N TRP A 69 41.13 -33.06 23.71
CA TRP A 69 41.06 -34.42 23.13
C TRP A 69 39.87 -34.62 22.17
N SER A 70 39.28 -33.55 21.64
CA SER A 70 38.15 -33.66 20.70
C SER A 70 38.54 -33.43 19.22
N PHE A 71 39.69 -32.87 18.91
CA PHE A 71 40.06 -32.54 17.52
C PHE A 71 40.44 -33.74 16.63
N VAL A 72 41.00 -34.80 17.20
CA VAL A 72 41.43 -35.97 16.44
C VAL A 72 40.28 -36.86 15.96
N ARG A 73 39.17 -36.88 16.70
CA ARG A 73 37.96 -37.65 16.30
C ARG A 73 37.16 -36.97 15.19
N PHE A 74 37.16 -35.66 15.11
CA PHE A 74 36.46 -34.91 14.05
C PHE A 74 37.15 -35.07 12.70
N PHE A 75 38.49 -35.09 12.65
CA PHE A 75 39.24 -35.29 11.41
C PHE A 75 39.10 -36.72 10.84
N ALA A 76 38.94 -37.72 11.67
CA ALA A 76 38.81 -39.12 11.20
C ALA A 76 37.42 -39.34 10.55
N VAL A 77 36.34 -38.74 11.08
CA VAL A 77 34.98 -38.86 10.51
C VAL A 77 34.89 -38.08 9.18
N PHE A 78 35.54 -36.93 9.09
CA PHE A 78 35.54 -36.12 7.86
C PHE A 78 36.30 -36.78 6.72
N LEU A 79 37.38 -37.49 7.00
CA LEU A 79 38.18 -38.25 6.00
C LEU A 79 37.38 -39.43 5.46
N ILE A 80 36.62 -40.14 6.29
CA ILE A 80 35.77 -41.27 5.89
C ILE A 80 34.61 -40.81 4.99
N LEU A 81 34.04 -39.66 5.24
CA LEU A 81 32.99 -39.06 4.39
C LEU A 81 33.50 -38.64 3.02
N ILE A 82 34.71 -38.09 2.93
CA ILE A 82 35.33 -37.73 1.63
C ILE A 82 35.64 -38.99 0.80
N LEU A 83 36.11 -40.05 1.40
CA LEU A 83 36.40 -41.32 0.70
C LEU A 83 35.12 -42.03 0.24
N ALA A 84 34.02 -41.92 0.98
CA ALA A 84 32.71 -42.43 0.57
C ALA A 84 32.14 -41.65 -0.61
N LEU A 85 32.31 -40.32 -0.65
CA LEU A 85 31.85 -39.47 -1.75
C LEU A 85 32.66 -39.70 -3.04
N ALA A 86 33.98 -39.94 -2.91
CA ALA A 86 34.84 -40.26 -4.05
C ALA A 86 34.52 -41.64 -4.65
N GLY A 87 34.12 -42.62 -3.83
CA GLY A 87 33.66 -43.92 -4.29
C GLY A 87 32.34 -43.89 -5.09
N LEU A 88 31.46 -42.96 -4.76
CA LEU A 88 30.18 -42.81 -5.44
C LEU A 88 30.32 -42.13 -6.83
N LEU A 89 31.33 -41.28 -7.01
CA LEU A 89 31.61 -40.60 -8.29
C LEU A 89 32.34 -41.48 -9.33
N LEU A 90 32.86 -42.64 -8.95
CA LEU A 90 33.56 -43.58 -9.85
C LEU A 90 32.68 -44.72 -10.38
N SER A 91 31.38 -44.74 -10.09
CA SER A 91 30.46 -45.81 -10.47
C SER A 91 29.50 -45.42 -11.62
N ILE A 92 29.73 -44.33 -12.33
CA ILE A 92 28.91 -43.94 -13.49
C ILE A 92 29.68 -44.34 -14.76
N ASP A 93 29.25 -45.43 -15.40
CA ASP A 93 29.74 -45.91 -16.67
C ASP A 93 28.90 -45.28 -17.83
N PRO A 94 29.49 -44.55 -18.78
CA PRO A 94 28.80 -44.01 -19.91
C PRO A 94 29.01 -44.84 -21.16
N SER A 95 28.17 -45.86 -21.38
CA SER A 95 28.05 -46.42 -22.75
C SER A 95 26.79 -47.29 -22.90
N ASN A 96 25.74 -46.80 -23.52
CA ASN A 96 25.13 -47.44 -24.67
C ASN A 96 24.06 -46.58 -25.35
N PRO A 97 24.13 -46.27 -26.64
CA PRO A 97 23.04 -45.69 -27.41
C PRO A 97 22.32 -46.77 -28.20
N ASP A 98 21.05 -46.97 -27.96
CA ASP A 98 20.22 -47.65 -28.96
C ASP A 98 18.87 -46.90 -29.17
N THR A 99 18.78 -46.51 -30.41
CA THR A 99 17.64 -45.89 -31.10
C THR A 99 16.44 -46.84 -31.16
N LYS A 100 15.23 -46.30 -30.86
CA LYS A 100 14.02 -46.64 -31.59
C LYS A 100 13.05 -45.44 -31.62
N SER A 101 12.77 -45.00 -32.80
CA SER A 101 11.70 -44.07 -33.15
C SER A 101 10.37 -44.77 -33.05
N ASP A 102 9.42 -44.21 -32.36
CA ASP A 102 7.99 -44.39 -32.62
C ASP A 102 7.29 -43.04 -32.53
N SER A 103 6.71 -42.69 -33.67
CA SER A 103 5.86 -41.56 -33.89
C SER A 103 4.58 -41.67 -33.08
N VAL A 104 4.36 -40.73 -32.15
CA VAL A 104 3.02 -40.51 -31.57
C VAL A 104 2.63 -39.07 -31.85
N THR A 105 1.51 -38.96 -32.50
CA THR A 105 0.77 -37.75 -32.85
C THR A 105 0.49 -36.90 -31.61
N GLU A 106 0.95 -35.65 -31.66
CA GLU A 106 0.53 -34.60 -30.72
C GLU A 106 -0.97 -34.33 -30.93
N THR A 107 -1.73 -34.52 -29.86
CA THR A 107 -3.03 -33.88 -29.68
C THR A 107 -2.83 -32.87 -28.54
N ASP A 108 -2.76 -31.59 -28.93
CA ASP A 108 -2.82 -30.49 -27.98
C ASP A 108 -4.15 -30.51 -27.25
N ASP A 109 -4.10 -30.86 -25.97
CA ASP A 109 -5.19 -30.59 -25.03
C ASP A 109 -4.58 -29.86 -23.81
N HIS A 110 -4.36 -28.55 -23.97
CA HIS A 110 -3.95 -27.66 -22.90
C HIS A 110 -5.20 -27.06 -22.23
N SER A 111 -5.97 -27.88 -21.54
CA SER A 111 -6.81 -27.43 -20.45
C SER A 111 -6.09 -27.75 -19.12
N ALA A 112 -5.02 -27.03 -18.82
CA ALA A 112 -4.46 -27.00 -17.48
C ALA A 112 -5.42 -26.17 -16.62
N GLN A 113 -6.29 -26.83 -15.88
CA GLN A 113 -7.00 -26.21 -14.77
C GLN A 113 -5.94 -25.65 -13.80
N PRO A 114 -6.06 -24.39 -13.36
CA PRO A 114 -5.14 -23.88 -12.33
C PRO A 114 -5.29 -24.74 -11.09
N GLN A 115 -4.18 -25.29 -10.59
CA GLN A 115 -4.14 -25.98 -9.32
C GLN A 115 -4.59 -25.00 -8.25
N SER A 116 -5.75 -25.25 -7.65
CA SER A 116 -6.28 -24.53 -6.50
C SER A 116 -5.34 -24.76 -5.31
N THR A 117 -4.31 -23.92 -5.18
CA THR A 117 -3.63 -23.78 -3.90
C THR A 117 -4.65 -23.20 -2.92
N ARG A 118 -4.80 -23.81 -1.75
CA ARG A 118 -5.71 -23.30 -0.72
C ARG A 118 -5.37 -21.84 -0.42
N PRO A 119 -6.35 -20.92 -0.38
CA PRO A 119 -6.11 -19.49 -0.16
C PRO A 119 -5.38 -19.17 1.16
N ASP A 120 -5.43 -20.08 2.13
CA ASP A 120 -4.99 -19.89 3.50
C ASP A 120 -3.48 -19.77 3.67
N ASP A 121 -2.70 -20.44 2.82
CA ASP A 121 -1.25 -20.60 3.04
C ASP A 121 -0.42 -19.62 2.21
N LYS A 122 -1.05 -18.88 1.29
CA LYS A 122 -0.35 -18.07 0.28
C LYS A 122 0.54 -16.96 0.85
N TYR A 123 0.14 -16.37 1.97
CA TYR A 123 0.82 -15.21 2.57
C TYR A 123 1.14 -15.39 4.06
N ILE A 124 1.23 -16.63 4.52
CA ILE A 124 1.85 -16.96 5.81
C ILE A 124 3.37 -16.86 5.62
N LEU A 125 4.03 -16.10 6.48
CA LEU A 125 5.48 -15.97 6.45
C LEU A 125 6.12 -17.25 6.97
N ASP A 126 7.29 -17.60 6.42
CA ASP A 126 8.05 -18.77 6.78
C ASP A 126 8.36 -18.76 8.30
N PRO A 127 7.86 -19.73 9.09
CA PRO A 127 8.09 -19.80 10.51
C PRO A 127 9.56 -20.11 10.87
N ASP A 128 10.31 -20.69 9.94
CA ASP A 128 11.72 -21.07 10.09
C ASP A 128 12.67 -20.06 9.43
N TRP A 129 12.15 -18.88 9.07
CA TRP A 129 12.94 -17.82 8.46
C TRP A 129 14.15 -17.42 9.29
N ASP A 130 15.33 -17.39 8.64
CA ASP A 130 16.56 -16.95 9.30
C ASP A 130 16.71 -15.43 9.28
N PHE A 131 16.22 -14.76 10.32
CA PHE A 131 16.33 -13.31 10.51
C PHE A 131 17.77 -12.83 10.70
N LEU A 132 18.70 -13.72 10.99
CA LEU A 132 20.10 -13.40 11.26
C LEU A 132 21.02 -13.74 10.08
N ALA A 133 20.48 -14.28 9.00
CA ALA A 133 21.24 -14.56 7.79
C ALA A 133 22.03 -13.32 7.33
N PRO A 134 23.25 -13.50 6.82
CA PRO A 134 23.97 -12.41 6.16
C PRO A 134 23.17 -11.88 4.99
N ALA A 135 23.35 -10.58 4.68
CA ALA A 135 22.77 -9.98 3.50
C ALA A 135 23.13 -10.77 2.23
N GLN A 136 22.16 -11.00 1.39
CA GLN A 136 22.28 -11.78 0.18
C GLN A 136 21.42 -11.24 -0.96
N VAL A 137 21.62 -11.76 -2.16
CA VAL A 137 20.76 -11.46 -3.31
C VAL A 137 19.56 -12.40 -3.27
N ARG A 138 18.35 -11.83 -3.36
CA ARG A 138 17.09 -12.55 -3.47
C ARG A 138 16.56 -12.38 -4.88
N GLU A 139 16.58 -13.45 -5.64
CA GLU A 139 16.23 -13.45 -7.06
C GLU A 139 14.81 -13.97 -7.27
N TYR A 140 14.04 -13.26 -8.10
CA TYR A 140 12.67 -13.61 -8.50
C TYR A 140 12.55 -13.51 -10.03
N GLU A 141 11.85 -14.45 -10.63
CA GLU A 141 11.52 -14.41 -12.05
C GLU A 141 10.00 -14.34 -12.21
N TRP A 142 9.52 -13.27 -12.83
CA TRP A 142 8.11 -13.00 -13.01
C TRP A 142 7.74 -12.87 -14.48
N THR A 143 6.62 -13.49 -14.84
CA THR A 143 5.97 -13.30 -16.14
C THR A 143 4.64 -12.60 -15.90
N ILE A 144 4.43 -11.46 -16.55
CA ILE A 144 3.15 -10.76 -16.54
C ILE A 144 2.37 -11.18 -17.77
N THR A 145 1.13 -11.63 -17.59
CA THR A 145 0.23 -12.11 -18.65
C THR A 145 -1.16 -11.49 -18.52
N ASP A 146 -1.86 -11.35 -19.64
CA ASP A 146 -3.30 -11.19 -19.61
C ASP A 146 -3.95 -12.56 -19.38
N GLY A 147 -5.00 -12.62 -18.58
CA GLY A 147 -5.74 -13.82 -18.25
C GLY A 147 -7.17 -13.54 -17.87
N GLU A 148 -7.89 -14.59 -17.48
CA GLU A 148 -9.23 -14.54 -16.93
C GLU A 148 -9.18 -14.98 -15.48
N GLY A 149 -10.02 -14.40 -14.62
CA GLY A 149 -10.16 -14.81 -13.23
C GLY A 149 -11.50 -14.46 -12.64
N SER A 150 -11.81 -15.09 -11.51
CA SER A 150 -13.09 -14.90 -10.80
C SER A 150 -12.86 -14.83 -9.28
N PRO A 151 -12.26 -13.75 -8.78
CA PRO A 151 -11.87 -13.59 -7.37
C PRO A 151 -13.02 -13.80 -6.36
N ASP A 152 -14.22 -13.43 -6.72
CA ASP A 152 -15.42 -13.61 -5.91
C ASP A 152 -16.47 -14.52 -6.57
N GLY A 153 -16.11 -15.16 -7.69
CA GLY A 153 -16.98 -15.98 -8.52
C GLY A 153 -17.39 -15.31 -9.83
N VAL A 154 -17.39 -13.99 -9.92
CA VAL A 154 -17.67 -13.26 -11.16
C VAL A 154 -16.44 -13.22 -12.05
N HIS A 155 -16.56 -13.71 -13.29
CA HIS A 155 -15.46 -13.78 -14.24
C HIS A 155 -15.18 -12.42 -14.89
N ARG A 156 -13.88 -12.09 -15.02
CA ARG A 156 -13.43 -10.91 -15.74
C ARG A 156 -12.00 -11.06 -16.29
N PRO A 157 -11.64 -10.31 -17.32
CA PRO A 157 -10.23 -10.16 -17.72
C PRO A 157 -9.38 -9.55 -16.62
N MET A 158 -8.15 -10.04 -16.46
CA MET A 158 -7.18 -9.58 -15.43
C MET A 158 -5.75 -9.62 -15.98
N MET A 159 -4.86 -8.96 -15.25
CA MET A 159 -3.40 -9.12 -15.41
C MET A 159 -2.87 -9.97 -14.27
N LEU A 160 -2.05 -10.95 -14.60
CA LEU A 160 -1.54 -11.96 -13.67
C LEU A 160 -0.01 -11.90 -13.59
N ILE A 161 0.55 -12.23 -12.41
CA ILE A 161 1.98 -12.42 -12.22
C ILE A 161 2.22 -13.91 -11.96
N ASN A 162 2.93 -14.60 -12.86
CA ASN A 162 3.13 -16.05 -12.79
C ASN A 162 1.81 -16.82 -12.68
N ASP A 163 0.82 -16.42 -13.51
CA ASP A 163 -0.51 -17.01 -13.58
C ASP A 163 -1.28 -17.02 -12.24
N GLN A 164 -0.97 -16.10 -11.35
CA GLN A 164 -1.64 -15.97 -10.05
C GLN A 164 -2.06 -14.54 -9.73
N PHE A 165 -3.11 -14.44 -8.89
CA PHE A 165 -3.63 -13.22 -8.30
C PHE A 165 -4.00 -13.44 -6.82
N PRO A 166 -3.73 -12.49 -5.90
CA PRO A 166 -2.71 -11.47 -6.04
C PRO A 166 -1.33 -12.10 -6.24
N GLY A 167 -0.33 -11.30 -6.69
CA GLY A 167 1.00 -11.77 -7.06
C GLY A 167 1.82 -12.39 -5.92
N PRO A 168 3.03 -12.92 -6.22
CA PRO A 168 3.88 -13.63 -5.25
C PRO A 168 4.31 -12.75 -4.06
N LEU A 169 4.47 -13.36 -2.87
CA LEU A 169 5.09 -12.71 -1.72
C LEU A 169 6.61 -12.55 -1.96
N ILE A 170 7.12 -11.34 -1.75
CA ILE A 170 8.54 -11.09 -1.55
C ILE A 170 8.83 -11.10 -0.06
N GLN A 171 9.74 -11.97 0.38
CA GLN A 171 10.18 -12.06 1.78
C GLN A 171 11.70 -11.99 1.82
N VAL A 172 12.24 -10.96 2.49
CA VAL A 172 13.68 -10.65 2.50
C VAL A 172 14.12 -10.12 3.87
N ASN A 173 15.42 -10.05 4.13
CA ASN A 173 15.99 -9.41 5.31
C ASN A 173 16.46 -7.98 5.00
N GLU A 174 16.47 -7.12 6.00
CA GLU A 174 17.14 -5.82 5.95
C GLU A 174 18.59 -6.00 5.48
N GLY A 175 18.98 -5.25 4.45
CA GLY A 175 20.29 -5.31 3.82
C GLY A 175 20.41 -6.29 2.65
N ASP A 176 19.41 -7.12 2.38
CA ASP A 176 19.38 -7.94 1.16
C ASP A 176 19.29 -7.04 -0.10
N VAL A 177 19.72 -7.59 -1.22
CA VAL A 177 19.49 -7.04 -2.55
C VAL A 177 18.33 -7.81 -3.18
N VAL A 178 17.30 -7.11 -3.55
CA VAL A 178 16.14 -7.67 -4.25
C VAL A 178 16.38 -7.56 -5.74
N LYS A 179 16.23 -8.68 -6.45
CA LYS A 179 16.41 -8.77 -7.89
C LYS A 179 15.18 -9.45 -8.50
N VAL A 180 14.43 -8.67 -9.30
CA VAL A 180 13.19 -9.16 -9.91
C VAL A 180 13.27 -8.99 -11.41
N LYS A 181 13.40 -10.11 -12.12
CA LYS A 181 13.34 -10.12 -13.57
C LYS A 181 11.91 -10.26 -14.05
N VAL A 182 11.40 -9.23 -14.67
CA VAL A 182 10.03 -9.16 -15.20
C VAL A 182 10.04 -9.38 -16.70
N MET A 183 9.32 -10.40 -17.18
CA MET A 183 9.00 -10.63 -18.58
C MET A 183 7.56 -10.18 -18.84
N ASN A 184 7.37 -9.16 -19.63
CA ASN A 184 6.03 -8.69 -20.02
C ASN A 184 5.50 -9.46 -21.23
N LYS A 185 4.58 -10.39 -21.02
CA LYS A 185 3.83 -11.10 -22.06
C LYS A 185 2.41 -10.59 -22.23
N ALA A 186 2.00 -9.58 -21.44
CA ALA A 186 0.69 -8.95 -21.60
C ALA A 186 0.63 -8.10 -22.85
N SER A 187 -0.59 -7.75 -23.26
CA SER A 187 -0.87 -6.90 -24.44
C SER A 187 -0.52 -5.42 -24.23
N ASN A 188 -0.47 -4.99 -22.95
CA ASN A 188 -0.15 -3.62 -22.55
C ASN A 188 1.30 -3.48 -22.09
N ALA A 189 1.88 -2.27 -22.25
CA ALA A 189 3.13 -1.94 -21.57
C ALA A 189 2.90 -1.85 -20.05
N THR A 190 3.93 -2.12 -19.24
CA THR A 190 3.79 -2.17 -17.80
C THR A 190 5.01 -1.61 -17.06
N ALA A 191 4.85 -1.23 -15.80
CA ALA A 191 5.91 -0.90 -14.88
C ALA A 191 5.47 -1.31 -13.48
N LEU A 192 6.41 -1.76 -12.63
CA LEU A 192 6.12 -2.16 -11.26
C LEU A 192 6.79 -1.20 -10.29
N HIS A 193 5.99 -0.58 -9.44
CA HIS A 193 6.45 0.25 -8.32
C HIS A 193 6.56 -0.57 -7.04
N TRP A 194 7.59 -0.28 -6.27
CA TRP A 194 7.92 -0.91 -4.98
C TRP A 194 7.49 0.03 -3.85
N HIS A 195 6.21 0.00 -3.52
CA HIS A 195 5.59 0.99 -2.66
C HIS A 195 6.23 1.05 -1.26
N GLY A 196 6.76 2.23 -0.94
CA GLY A 196 7.42 2.53 0.32
C GLY A 196 8.92 2.20 0.36
N ILE A 197 9.49 1.65 -0.72
CA ILE A 197 10.94 1.38 -0.82
C ILE A 197 11.67 2.67 -1.20
N PHE A 198 12.77 2.96 -0.49
CA PHE A 198 13.51 4.22 -0.68
C PHE A 198 14.28 4.30 -1.99
N GLN A 199 14.60 3.17 -2.62
CA GLN A 199 15.38 3.16 -3.86
C GLN A 199 16.65 4.02 -3.78
N ASN A 200 17.31 4.00 -2.60
CA ASN A 200 18.49 4.82 -2.36
C ASN A 200 19.64 4.39 -3.29
N GLY A 201 20.07 5.31 -4.16
CA GLY A 201 21.06 5.07 -5.19
C GLY A 201 20.57 4.28 -6.40
N THR A 202 19.27 3.97 -6.47
CA THR A 202 18.63 3.20 -7.55
C THR A 202 17.30 3.82 -8.01
N ASN A 203 17.20 5.15 -8.05
CA ASN A 203 15.95 5.85 -8.39
C ASN A 203 15.30 5.37 -9.72
N TRP A 204 16.11 4.93 -10.70
CA TRP A 204 15.62 4.34 -11.96
C TRP A 204 14.93 2.97 -11.79
N MET A 205 14.98 2.38 -10.60
CA MET A 205 14.29 1.12 -10.25
C MET A 205 12.97 1.34 -9.48
N ASP A 206 12.58 2.60 -9.26
CA ASP A 206 11.37 2.95 -8.53
C ASP A 206 10.07 2.51 -9.23
N GLY A 207 10.10 2.38 -10.56
CA GLY A 207 8.99 1.83 -11.32
C GLY A 207 7.88 2.83 -11.70
N ALA A 208 8.05 4.12 -11.40
CA ALA A 208 7.10 5.16 -11.80
C ALA A 208 7.24 5.49 -13.30
N ALA A 209 6.28 5.02 -14.11
CA ALA A 209 6.28 5.20 -15.54
C ALA A 209 6.24 6.69 -15.96
N GLY A 210 7.18 7.11 -16.80
CA GLY A 210 7.32 8.50 -17.25
C GLY A 210 7.94 9.46 -16.22
N VAL A 211 8.24 8.97 -15.02
CA VAL A 211 8.98 9.70 -13.97
C VAL A 211 10.41 9.16 -13.87
N THR A 212 10.55 7.89 -13.54
CA THR A 212 11.86 7.26 -13.29
C THR A 212 12.29 6.31 -14.40
N GLN A 213 11.34 5.77 -15.17
CA GLN A 213 11.61 4.84 -16.27
C GLN A 213 10.57 4.93 -17.39
N CYS A 214 10.90 4.40 -18.55
CA CYS A 214 9.91 4.04 -19.57
C CYS A 214 9.25 2.71 -19.20
N PRO A 215 7.97 2.49 -19.55
CA PRO A 215 7.31 1.20 -19.33
C PRO A 215 8.01 0.06 -20.08
N ILE A 216 7.84 -1.16 -19.58
CA ILE A 216 8.30 -2.39 -20.23
C ILE A 216 7.31 -2.74 -21.34
N PRO A 217 7.67 -2.66 -22.63
CA PRO A 217 6.75 -2.95 -23.73
C PRO A 217 6.34 -4.42 -23.76
N PRO A 218 5.24 -4.77 -24.45
CA PRO A 218 4.87 -6.15 -24.71
C PRO A 218 6.01 -6.95 -25.35
N GLY A 219 6.27 -8.17 -24.85
CA GLY A 219 7.32 -9.06 -25.32
C GLY A 219 8.73 -8.72 -24.87
N GLN A 220 8.94 -7.66 -24.10
CA GLN A 220 10.23 -7.29 -23.54
C GLN A 220 10.35 -7.64 -22.07
N SER A 221 11.59 -7.60 -21.55
CA SER A 221 11.88 -7.85 -20.13
C SER A 221 12.71 -6.72 -19.54
N PHE A 222 12.57 -6.56 -18.22
CA PHE A 222 13.38 -5.65 -17.43
C PHE A 222 13.74 -6.32 -16.10
N GLU A 223 14.94 -6.06 -15.58
CA GLU A 223 15.37 -6.57 -14.28
C GLU A 223 15.48 -5.40 -13.30
N TYR A 224 14.62 -5.40 -12.29
CA TYR A 224 14.71 -4.52 -11.15
C TYR A 224 15.75 -5.05 -10.17
N GLU A 225 16.73 -4.23 -9.79
CA GLU A 225 17.74 -4.58 -8.78
C GLU A 225 17.92 -3.42 -7.82
N PHE A 226 17.63 -3.64 -6.54
CA PHE A 226 17.73 -2.61 -5.52
C PHE A 226 18.02 -3.20 -4.14
N ASN A 227 18.58 -2.36 -3.26
CA ASN A 227 18.96 -2.71 -1.91
C ASN A 227 17.90 -2.22 -0.92
N VAL A 228 17.62 -3.03 0.12
CA VAL A 228 16.65 -2.70 1.18
C VAL A 228 17.31 -2.39 2.53
N THR A 229 18.54 -1.87 2.50
CA THR A 229 19.27 -1.46 3.71
C THR A 229 18.57 -0.30 4.43
N GLY A 230 18.46 -0.40 5.75
CA GLY A 230 17.84 0.63 6.60
C GLY A 230 16.31 0.65 6.53
N GLN A 231 15.70 -0.36 5.91
CA GLN A 231 14.25 -0.53 5.86
C GLN A 231 13.83 -1.88 6.40
N SER A 232 12.74 -1.91 7.11
CA SER A 232 12.08 -3.15 7.55
C SER A 232 10.59 -2.90 7.75
N GLY A 233 9.79 -3.97 7.72
CA GLY A 233 8.36 -3.91 7.91
C GLY A 233 7.56 -4.39 6.71
N THR A 234 6.36 -3.85 6.56
CA THR A 234 5.37 -4.27 5.59
C THR A 234 5.28 -3.29 4.44
N TYR A 235 5.50 -3.80 3.24
CA TYR A 235 5.48 -3.09 1.96
C TYR A 235 4.64 -3.88 0.96
N PHE A 236 4.49 -3.36 -0.25
CA PHE A 236 3.85 -4.07 -1.35
C PHE A 236 4.38 -3.56 -2.69
N TYR A 237 4.08 -4.25 -3.75
CA TYR A 237 4.36 -3.80 -5.11
C TYR A 237 3.08 -3.76 -5.92
N HIS A 238 3.05 -2.87 -6.91
CA HIS A 238 1.88 -2.76 -7.79
C HIS A 238 2.25 -2.21 -9.17
N GLY A 239 1.36 -2.46 -10.14
CA GLY A 239 1.47 -1.85 -11.47
C GLY A 239 1.38 -0.32 -11.38
N HIS A 240 2.33 0.37 -12.02
CA HIS A 240 2.39 1.84 -12.05
C HIS A 240 2.41 2.40 -13.48
N GLN A 241 1.74 1.68 -14.38
CA GLN A 241 1.41 2.12 -15.72
C GLN A 241 -0.12 2.26 -15.81
N GLY A 242 -0.61 3.50 -15.75
CA GLY A 242 -2.05 3.76 -15.69
C GLY A 242 -2.71 3.05 -14.50
N VAL A 243 -3.82 2.40 -14.73
CA VAL A 243 -4.65 1.78 -13.69
C VAL A 243 -4.44 0.26 -13.51
N GLN A 244 -3.32 -0.30 -13.98
CA GLN A 244 -3.09 -1.76 -14.04
C GLN A 244 -3.11 -2.47 -12.68
N ALA A 245 -2.82 -1.75 -11.58
CA ALA A 245 -2.94 -2.30 -10.24
C ALA A 245 -4.37 -2.81 -9.95
N LEU A 246 -5.40 -2.13 -10.48
CA LEU A 246 -6.81 -2.50 -10.33
C LEU A 246 -7.21 -3.69 -11.19
N ASP A 247 -6.41 -4.03 -12.19
CA ASP A 247 -6.62 -5.21 -13.04
C ASP A 247 -5.86 -6.45 -12.54
N GLY A 248 -5.12 -6.35 -11.42
CA GLY A 248 -4.51 -7.51 -10.74
C GLY A 248 -3.01 -7.44 -10.49
N LEU A 249 -2.29 -6.43 -10.98
CA LEU A 249 -0.85 -6.30 -10.75
C LEU A 249 -0.54 -5.74 -9.35
N VAL A 250 -0.75 -6.56 -8.33
CA VAL A 250 -0.46 -6.23 -6.92
C VAL A 250 0.07 -7.44 -6.18
N GLY A 251 0.92 -7.24 -5.18
CA GLY A 251 1.35 -8.31 -4.28
C GLY A 251 2.16 -7.80 -3.09
N PRO A 252 2.31 -8.62 -2.03
CA PRO A 252 2.93 -8.21 -0.78
C PRO A 252 4.46 -8.32 -0.81
N MET A 253 5.10 -7.44 0.00
CA MET A 253 6.53 -7.49 0.27
C MET A 253 6.77 -7.29 1.76
N VAL A 254 7.60 -8.14 2.37
CA VAL A 254 7.99 -8.05 3.79
C VAL A 254 9.51 -8.03 3.89
N ILE A 255 10.01 -7.02 4.60
CA ILE A 255 11.43 -6.89 4.92
C ILE A 255 11.58 -7.12 6.42
N HIS A 256 12.26 -8.19 6.79
CA HIS A 256 12.53 -8.54 8.18
C HIS A 256 13.73 -7.80 8.74
N ASN A 257 13.69 -7.50 10.02
CA ASN A 257 14.86 -7.01 10.74
C ASN A 257 15.34 -8.03 11.77
N ARG A 258 16.60 -7.89 12.19
CA ARG A 258 17.24 -8.81 13.13
C ARG A 258 16.54 -8.89 14.50
N ARG A 259 15.74 -7.88 14.91
CA ARG A 259 15.00 -7.88 16.18
C ARG A 259 13.86 -8.88 16.15
N GLU A 260 13.35 -9.24 14.97
CA GLU A 260 12.28 -10.24 14.81
C GLU A 260 12.75 -11.67 15.15
N ALA A 261 14.06 -11.93 15.24
CA ALA A 261 14.62 -13.20 15.70
C ALA A 261 14.16 -13.59 17.13
N ALA A 262 13.69 -12.63 17.94
CA ALA A 262 13.09 -12.91 19.24
C ALA A 262 11.73 -13.63 19.13
N LYS A 263 11.16 -13.74 17.94
CA LYS A 263 9.88 -14.43 17.62
C LYS A 263 8.78 -14.12 18.63
N PRO A 264 8.36 -12.86 18.80
CA PRO A 264 7.33 -12.49 19.77
C PRO A 264 5.92 -12.94 19.35
N TYR A 265 5.79 -13.53 18.15
CA TYR A 265 4.54 -13.96 17.55
C TYR A 265 4.62 -15.44 17.14
N THR A 266 3.52 -16.16 17.31
CA THR A 266 3.41 -17.57 16.94
C THR A 266 3.25 -17.73 15.42
N THR A 267 2.48 -16.84 14.80
CA THR A 267 2.41 -16.73 13.33
C THR A 267 2.53 -15.26 12.92
N ASP A 268 3.00 -15.04 11.70
CA ASP A 268 3.06 -13.74 11.02
C ASP A 268 2.51 -13.92 9.61
N ARG A 269 1.59 -13.05 9.16
CA ARG A 269 0.94 -13.19 7.86
C ARG A 269 0.50 -11.87 7.29
N VAL A 270 0.39 -11.81 5.96
CA VAL A 270 -0.09 -10.63 5.25
C VAL A 270 -1.54 -10.83 4.82
N ILE A 271 -2.35 -9.80 5.01
CA ILE A 271 -3.72 -9.68 4.53
C ILE A 271 -3.78 -8.48 3.59
N LEU A 272 -3.99 -8.76 2.31
CA LEU A 272 -4.25 -7.75 1.29
C LEU A 272 -5.72 -7.43 1.26
N LEU A 273 -6.05 -6.14 1.34
CA LEU A 273 -7.39 -5.60 1.22
C LEU A 273 -7.48 -4.88 -0.12
N GLN A 274 -8.50 -5.17 -0.90
CA GLN A 274 -8.66 -4.60 -2.24
C GLN A 274 -10.12 -4.36 -2.57
N ASP A 275 -10.42 -3.22 -3.16
CA ASP A 275 -11.65 -2.95 -3.89
C ASP A 275 -11.55 -3.53 -5.30
N TRP A 276 -12.67 -3.97 -5.86
CA TRP A 276 -12.65 -4.72 -7.10
C TRP A 276 -13.81 -4.34 -8.02
N TRP A 277 -13.51 -4.21 -9.30
CA TRP A 277 -14.49 -3.90 -10.35
C TRP A 277 -14.61 -5.08 -11.30
N TYR A 278 -15.80 -5.32 -11.83
CA TYR A 278 -16.04 -6.38 -12.80
C TYR A 278 -15.68 -5.96 -14.23
N ASP A 279 -15.61 -4.66 -14.51
CA ASP A 279 -15.13 -4.12 -15.77
C ASP A 279 -13.61 -3.81 -15.67
N THR A 280 -12.93 -3.81 -16.81
CA THR A 280 -11.48 -3.51 -16.81
C THR A 280 -11.24 -2.07 -16.37
N ALA A 281 -10.22 -1.87 -15.56
CA ALA A 281 -9.88 -0.55 -15.03
C ALA A 281 -9.56 0.45 -16.15
N SER A 282 -8.92 0.00 -17.23
CA SER A 282 -8.65 0.85 -18.40
C SER A 282 -9.92 1.30 -19.13
N GLY A 283 -10.99 0.49 -19.12
CA GLY A 283 -12.32 0.85 -19.62
C GLY A 283 -12.94 1.94 -18.77
N LEU A 284 -12.99 1.72 -17.46
CA LEU A 284 -13.53 2.66 -16.47
C LEU A 284 -12.74 3.98 -16.46
N MET A 285 -11.41 3.94 -16.59
CA MET A 285 -10.59 5.16 -16.65
C MET A 285 -10.95 6.06 -17.83
N ARG A 286 -11.30 5.48 -18.98
CA ARG A 286 -11.79 6.28 -20.12
C ARG A 286 -13.11 6.97 -19.82
N GLU A 287 -13.97 6.34 -19.02
CA GLU A 287 -15.22 6.95 -18.56
C GLU A 287 -14.94 8.10 -17.61
N VAL A 288 -14.09 7.88 -16.58
CA VAL A 288 -13.65 8.93 -15.62
C VAL A 288 -13.10 10.15 -16.34
N LEU A 289 -12.30 9.95 -17.37
CA LEU A 289 -11.72 11.02 -18.16
C LEU A 289 -12.67 11.55 -19.26
N SER A 290 -13.95 11.18 -19.24
CA SER A 290 -14.95 11.63 -20.19
C SER A 290 -15.67 12.90 -19.69
N PRO A 291 -16.08 13.85 -20.59
CA PRO A 291 -16.81 15.05 -20.18
C PRO A 291 -18.11 14.71 -19.47
N GLY A 292 -18.32 15.38 -18.36
CA GLY A 292 -19.54 15.27 -17.56
C GLY A 292 -19.56 14.11 -16.59
N VAL A 293 -18.47 13.35 -16.49
CA VAL A 293 -18.23 12.38 -15.38
C VAL A 293 -17.48 13.13 -14.31
N GLU A 294 -18.02 13.15 -13.10
CA GLU A 294 -17.48 13.89 -11.96
C GLU A 294 -17.04 12.97 -10.83
N ASP A 295 -17.47 11.70 -10.85
CA ASP A 295 -17.24 10.73 -9.78
C ASP A 295 -16.34 9.57 -10.22
N ALA A 296 -15.58 9.03 -9.26
CA ALA A 296 -14.84 7.80 -9.46
C ALA A 296 -15.80 6.59 -9.52
N PRO A 297 -15.49 5.55 -10.32
CA PRO A 297 -16.32 4.36 -10.40
C PRO A 297 -16.42 3.65 -9.06
N ILE A 298 -17.63 3.31 -8.63
CA ILE A 298 -17.85 2.59 -7.38
C ILE A 298 -17.40 1.13 -7.56
N PRO A 299 -16.63 0.55 -6.61
CA PRO A 299 -16.26 -0.86 -6.65
C PRO A 299 -17.48 -1.77 -6.58
N ASN A 300 -17.45 -2.89 -7.30
CA ASN A 300 -18.51 -3.90 -7.24
C ASN A 300 -18.42 -4.75 -5.97
N THR A 301 -17.19 -5.03 -5.49
CA THR A 301 -16.95 -5.89 -4.32
C THR A 301 -15.66 -5.54 -3.61
N ALA A 302 -15.54 -5.99 -2.36
CA ALA A 302 -14.29 -6.00 -1.59
C ALA A 302 -13.62 -7.37 -1.70
N LEU A 303 -12.29 -7.45 -1.57
CA LEU A 303 -11.52 -8.71 -1.53
C LEU A 303 -10.56 -8.75 -0.33
N ILE A 304 -10.42 -9.94 0.26
CA ILE A 304 -9.32 -10.29 1.17
C ILE A 304 -8.43 -11.33 0.48
N ASN A 305 -7.14 -11.02 0.32
CA ASN A 305 -6.18 -11.87 -0.38
C ASN A 305 -6.64 -12.33 -1.77
N GLY A 306 -7.38 -11.47 -2.46
CA GLY A 306 -7.93 -11.75 -3.78
C GLY A 306 -9.20 -12.61 -3.78
N VAL A 307 -9.89 -12.75 -2.65
CA VAL A 307 -11.08 -13.61 -2.53
C VAL A 307 -12.24 -12.88 -1.84
N ASN A 308 -13.45 -13.11 -2.36
CA ASN A 308 -14.74 -12.85 -1.71
C ASN A 308 -15.76 -13.87 -2.24
N GLN A 309 -17.04 -13.69 -1.96
CA GLN A 309 -18.12 -14.55 -2.39
C GLN A 309 -19.30 -13.71 -2.90
N ALA A 310 -19.45 -13.63 -4.20
CA ALA A 310 -20.63 -13.05 -4.83
C ALA A 310 -21.79 -14.06 -4.91
N VAL A 311 -23.01 -13.55 -5.00
CA VAL A 311 -24.20 -14.34 -5.25
C VAL A 311 -24.49 -14.28 -6.74
N CYS A 312 -24.24 -15.38 -7.48
CA CYS A 312 -24.32 -15.39 -8.94
C CYS A 312 -25.70 -15.01 -9.50
N SER A 313 -26.79 -15.27 -8.76
CA SER A 313 -28.15 -14.85 -9.18
C SER A 313 -28.31 -13.32 -9.30
N ASP A 314 -27.45 -12.56 -8.63
CA ASP A 314 -27.47 -11.10 -8.64
C ASP A 314 -26.70 -10.52 -9.84
N HIS A 315 -25.96 -11.37 -10.55
CA HIS A 315 -25.14 -11.00 -11.72
C HIS A 315 -25.57 -11.75 -13.01
N PRO A 316 -26.85 -11.71 -13.43
CA PRO A 316 -27.35 -12.53 -14.55
C PRO A 316 -26.76 -12.15 -15.91
N GLN A 317 -26.07 -11.03 -16.01
CA GLN A 317 -25.44 -10.51 -17.22
C GLN A 317 -23.96 -10.92 -17.35
N ARG A 318 -23.39 -11.56 -16.31
CA ARG A 318 -21.98 -11.92 -16.25
C ARG A 318 -21.83 -13.43 -16.08
N GLU A 319 -20.75 -13.97 -16.61
CA GLU A 319 -20.33 -15.32 -16.26
C GLU A 319 -19.94 -15.35 -14.79
N CYS A 320 -20.52 -16.29 -14.03
CA CYS A 320 -20.32 -16.39 -12.60
C CYS A 320 -20.32 -17.84 -12.14
N THR A 321 -19.40 -18.19 -11.26
CA THR A 321 -19.27 -19.51 -10.63
C THR A 321 -19.52 -19.39 -9.13
N GLU A 322 -20.55 -20.08 -8.63
CA GLU A 322 -20.85 -20.06 -7.19
C GLU A 322 -19.66 -20.52 -6.35
N MET A 323 -19.24 -19.68 -5.43
CA MET A 323 -18.17 -19.97 -4.49
C MET A 323 -18.74 -20.50 -3.17
N LYS A 324 -18.03 -21.46 -2.55
CA LYS A 324 -18.40 -21.98 -1.23
C LYS A 324 -17.75 -21.12 -0.13
N ALA A 325 -18.42 -21.02 1.03
CA ALA A 325 -17.84 -20.33 2.19
C ALA A 325 -16.50 -20.94 2.64
N ALA A 326 -16.29 -22.24 2.39
CA ALA A 326 -15.00 -22.91 2.62
C ALA A 326 -13.86 -22.41 1.72
N SER A 327 -14.14 -21.65 0.67
CA SER A 327 -13.14 -21.04 -0.21
C SER A 327 -12.65 -19.67 0.30
N LEU A 328 -13.27 -19.12 1.35
CA LEU A 328 -12.83 -17.88 1.96
C LEU A 328 -11.47 -18.08 2.64
N PRO A 329 -10.64 -17.04 2.75
CA PRO A 329 -9.36 -17.13 3.45
C PRO A 329 -9.53 -17.55 4.92
N HIS A 330 -8.62 -18.39 5.40
CA HIS A 330 -8.60 -18.87 6.79
C HIS A 330 -7.34 -18.38 7.49
N LEU A 331 -7.48 -17.96 8.75
CA LEU A 331 -6.40 -17.60 9.65
C LEU A 331 -6.42 -18.57 10.82
N ASN A 332 -5.58 -19.59 10.77
CA ASN A 332 -5.42 -20.50 11.90
C ASN A 332 -4.65 -19.81 13.02
N VAL A 333 -5.18 -19.82 14.25
CA VAL A 333 -4.60 -19.20 15.43
C VAL A 333 -4.59 -20.20 16.59
N ALA A 334 -3.49 -20.25 17.34
CA ALA A 334 -3.38 -21.07 18.55
C ALA A 334 -3.98 -20.31 19.74
N PRO A 335 -4.80 -20.97 20.59
CA PRO A 335 -5.36 -20.35 21.79
C PRO A 335 -4.28 -19.80 22.71
N LEU A 336 -4.51 -18.64 23.31
CA LEU A 336 -3.64 -17.91 24.23
C LEU A 336 -2.32 -17.41 23.64
N GLU A 337 -2.12 -17.57 22.35
CA GLU A 337 -0.93 -17.12 21.64
C GLU A 337 -1.13 -15.74 20.98
N ARG A 338 -0.04 -15.19 20.46
CA ARG A 338 -0.03 -13.89 19.77
C ARG A 338 0.28 -14.09 18.31
N HIS A 339 -0.58 -13.54 17.46
CA HIS A 339 -0.47 -13.65 16.01
C HIS A 339 -0.33 -12.26 15.40
N ARG A 340 0.68 -12.05 14.55
CA ARG A 340 0.83 -10.79 13.82
C ARG A 340 0.08 -10.89 12.50
N ILE A 341 -0.72 -9.87 12.22
CA ILE A 341 -1.43 -9.71 10.95
C ILE A 341 -0.98 -8.39 10.34
N ARG A 342 -0.46 -8.45 9.12
CA ARG A 342 0.01 -7.30 8.35
C ARG A 342 -1.06 -6.93 7.34
N PHE A 343 -1.86 -5.93 7.64
CA PHE A 343 -2.89 -5.42 6.76
C PHE A 343 -2.29 -4.45 5.75
N VAL A 344 -2.59 -4.64 4.47
CA VAL A 344 -2.15 -3.79 3.37
C VAL A 344 -3.37 -3.45 2.52
N ASN A 345 -3.72 -2.16 2.42
CA ASN A 345 -4.73 -1.73 1.45
C ASN A 345 -4.06 -1.49 0.10
N VAL A 346 -4.17 -2.48 -0.79
CA VAL A 346 -3.70 -2.43 -2.18
C VAL A 346 -4.78 -1.96 -3.16
N GLY A 347 -5.92 -1.55 -2.64
CA GLY A 347 -7.03 -1.01 -3.41
C GLY A 347 -6.71 0.36 -4.02
N GLY A 348 -7.48 0.75 -5.00
CA GLY A 348 -7.30 2.01 -5.72
C GLY A 348 -8.25 3.12 -5.36
N PHE A 349 -9.26 2.86 -4.53
CA PHE A 349 -10.28 3.85 -4.17
C PHE A 349 -10.79 3.70 -2.74
N ALA A 350 -11.23 2.50 -2.34
CA ALA A 350 -11.95 2.30 -1.10
C ALA A 350 -11.04 2.27 0.13
N TRP A 351 -11.50 2.89 1.19
CA TRP A 351 -10.98 2.73 2.54
C TRP A 351 -11.59 1.50 3.16
N PHE A 352 -10.82 0.80 3.98
CA PHE A 352 -11.29 -0.40 4.66
C PHE A 352 -11.36 -0.20 6.16
N GLN A 353 -12.51 -0.52 6.73
CA GLN A 353 -12.69 -0.72 8.15
C GLN A 353 -12.45 -2.20 8.46
N VAL A 354 -11.47 -2.49 9.34
CA VAL A 354 -11.06 -3.86 9.65
C VAL A 354 -11.25 -4.15 11.13
N ALA A 355 -11.87 -5.29 11.43
CA ALA A 355 -11.99 -5.82 12.79
C ALA A 355 -12.10 -7.34 12.79
N VAL A 356 -11.88 -7.95 13.94
CA VAL A 356 -12.11 -9.38 14.19
C VAL A 356 -13.21 -9.52 15.23
N ASP A 357 -14.26 -10.28 14.89
CA ASP A 357 -15.41 -10.49 15.80
C ASP A 357 -14.94 -11.04 17.14
N ASN A 358 -15.48 -10.51 18.23
CA ASN A 358 -15.16 -10.89 19.62
C ASN A 358 -13.68 -10.70 20.03
N HIS A 359 -12.92 -9.88 19.28
CA HIS A 359 -11.55 -9.52 19.60
C HIS A 359 -11.39 -8.00 19.54
N ASP A 360 -11.59 -7.35 20.66
CA ASP A 360 -11.57 -5.88 20.75
C ASP A 360 -10.15 -5.30 20.74
N ASP A 361 -9.11 -6.14 20.86
CA ASP A 361 -7.73 -5.76 21.14
C ASP A 361 -6.78 -6.04 19.96
N LEU A 362 -7.06 -5.49 18.77
CA LEU A 362 -6.05 -5.39 17.72
C LEU A 362 -5.00 -4.36 18.14
N GLN A 363 -3.80 -4.82 18.48
CA GLN A 363 -2.70 -3.97 18.94
C GLN A 363 -1.79 -3.62 17.78
N VAL A 364 -1.88 -2.38 17.27
CA VAL A 364 -1.02 -1.88 16.20
C VAL A 364 0.41 -1.73 16.72
N VAL A 365 1.37 -2.32 16.00
CA VAL A 365 2.80 -2.33 16.32
C VAL A 365 3.67 -1.75 15.21
N GLU A 366 3.12 -1.53 14.04
CA GLU A 366 3.81 -0.96 12.87
C GLU A 366 2.81 -0.23 11.96
N VAL A 367 3.23 0.89 11.41
CA VAL A 367 2.49 1.69 10.42
C VAL A 367 3.44 2.06 9.28
N ASP A 368 3.12 1.67 8.03
CA ASP A 368 3.90 1.93 6.81
C ASP A 368 5.42 1.63 6.99
N GLY A 369 5.76 0.47 7.60
CA GLY A 369 7.15 0.10 7.87
C GLY A 369 7.83 0.92 8.97
N THR A 370 7.06 1.66 9.77
CA THR A 370 7.56 2.36 10.96
C THR A 370 7.05 1.64 12.20
N ILE A 371 7.96 1.14 13.03
CA ILE A 371 7.59 0.50 14.30
C ILE A 371 7.02 1.56 15.23
N VAL A 372 5.89 1.27 15.85
CA VAL A 372 5.21 2.19 16.78
C VAL A 372 5.06 1.58 18.15
N GLU A 373 4.87 2.43 19.16
CA GLU A 373 4.44 1.97 20.48
C GLU A 373 3.13 1.19 20.34
N PRO A 374 3.02 -0.02 20.93
CA PRO A 374 1.81 -0.83 20.81
C PRO A 374 0.56 -0.05 21.24
N THR A 375 -0.32 0.22 20.31
CA THR A 375 -1.52 1.04 20.50
C THR A 375 -2.76 0.26 20.08
N LEU A 376 -3.79 0.24 20.92
CA LEU A 376 -5.06 -0.41 20.58
C LEU A 376 -5.75 0.38 19.46
N GLY A 377 -6.19 -0.33 18.45
CA GLY A 377 -6.91 0.21 17.31
C GLY A 377 -7.89 -0.83 16.76
N SER A 378 -9.14 -0.80 17.23
CA SER A 378 -10.21 -1.62 16.65
C SER A 378 -11.52 -0.82 16.69
N PRO A 379 -12.19 -0.67 15.53
CA PRO A 379 -11.77 -1.08 14.19
C PRO A 379 -10.61 -0.23 13.64
N LEU A 380 -9.74 -0.87 12.82
CA LEU A 380 -8.71 -0.15 12.06
C LEU A 380 -9.34 0.46 10.81
N LEU A 381 -8.97 1.68 10.49
CA LEU A 381 -9.32 2.31 9.23
C LEU A 381 -8.07 2.47 8.38
N ILE A 382 -8.08 1.91 7.16
CA ILE A 382 -6.91 1.78 6.30
C ILE A 382 -7.24 2.34 4.92
N SER A 383 -6.64 3.47 4.55
CA SER A 383 -6.80 4.06 3.21
C SER A 383 -5.89 3.40 2.17
N PRO A 384 -6.16 3.59 0.87
CA PRO A 384 -5.30 3.08 -0.19
C PRO A 384 -3.83 3.44 0.00
N GLY A 385 -2.93 2.47 -0.18
CA GLY A 385 -1.47 2.60 0.02
C GLY A 385 -0.99 2.47 1.45
N GLN A 386 -1.87 2.47 2.45
CA GLN A 386 -1.50 2.34 3.86
C GLN A 386 -1.32 0.90 4.30
N ARG A 387 -0.41 0.70 5.28
CA ARG A 387 -0.15 -0.60 5.90
C ARG A 387 -0.16 -0.47 7.41
N TYR A 388 -0.78 -1.44 8.07
CA TYR A 388 -0.79 -1.57 9.52
C TYR A 388 -0.48 -3.01 9.91
N SER A 389 0.54 -3.22 10.74
CA SER A 389 0.74 -4.51 11.39
C SER A 389 0.12 -4.49 12.77
N ALA A 390 -0.82 -5.39 13.01
CA ALA A 390 -1.50 -5.53 14.29
C ALA A 390 -1.25 -6.91 14.90
N VAL A 391 -1.23 -6.97 16.22
CA VAL A 391 -1.15 -8.22 16.98
C VAL A 391 -2.55 -8.59 17.42
N LEU A 392 -3.02 -9.74 16.95
CA LEU A 392 -4.19 -10.43 17.47
C LEU A 392 -3.75 -11.27 18.65
N LYS A 393 -4.33 -11.02 19.83
CA LYS A 393 -4.22 -11.89 20.97
C LYS A 393 -5.34 -12.91 20.92
N ALA A 394 -4.99 -14.17 20.73
CA ALA A 394 -5.96 -15.25 20.63
C ALA A 394 -6.49 -15.62 22.04
N ASP A 395 -7.36 -14.81 22.61
CA ASP A 395 -7.85 -14.94 24.00
C ASP A 395 -9.12 -15.80 24.14
N GLN A 396 -9.65 -16.30 23.03
CA GLN A 396 -10.75 -17.27 23.01
C GLN A 396 -10.20 -18.69 23.18
N HIS A 397 -11.03 -19.62 23.63
CA HIS A 397 -10.60 -21.00 23.84
C HIS A 397 -10.71 -21.87 22.60
N GLU A 398 -11.78 -21.69 21.85
CA GLU A 398 -12.09 -22.45 20.65
C GLU A 398 -13.13 -21.71 19.80
N GLY A 399 -13.34 -22.14 18.58
CA GLY A 399 -14.35 -21.60 17.68
C GLY A 399 -13.78 -20.94 16.43
N SER A 400 -14.68 -20.40 15.65
CA SER A 400 -14.36 -19.62 14.45
C SER A 400 -15.01 -18.26 14.52
N PHE A 401 -14.28 -17.22 14.08
CA PHE A 401 -14.69 -15.83 14.13
C PHE A 401 -14.46 -15.17 12.77
N TRP A 402 -15.26 -14.15 12.42
CA TRP A 402 -15.02 -13.39 11.22
C TRP A 402 -13.90 -12.35 11.44
N LEU A 403 -12.93 -12.34 10.56
CA LEU A 403 -12.17 -11.14 10.22
C LEU A 403 -12.96 -10.44 9.12
N ARG A 404 -13.35 -9.21 9.36
CA ARG A 404 -14.15 -8.39 8.45
C ARG A 404 -13.32 -7.26 7.88
N ALA A 405 -13.44 -7.04 6.59
CA ALA A 405 -12.90 -5.88 5.90
C ALA A 405 -14.04 -5.24 5.11
N ARG A 406 -14.56 -4.13 5.61
CA ARG A 406 -15.68 -3.42 5.02
C ARG A 406 -15.23 -2.12 4.37
N MET A 407 -15.62 -1.90 3.13
CA MET A 407 -15.40 -0.62 2.46
C MET A 407 -16.20 0.49 3.15
N VAL A 408 -15.56 1.66 3.31
CA VAL A 408 -16.20 2.83 3.91
C VAL A 408 -16.93 3.60 2.82
N THR A 409 -18.16 3.22 2.58
CA THR A 409 -18.98 3.75 1.47
C THR A 409 -19.36 5.23 1.65
N SER A 410 -19.25 5.78 2.88
CA SER A 410 -19.37 7.22 3.11
C SER A 410 -18.23 8.05 2.52
N CYS A 411 -17.15 7.38 2.04
CA CYS A 411 -16.09 8.02 1.26
C CYS A 411 -16.38 8.04 -0.25
N PHE A 412 -17.47 7.44 -0.70
CA PHE A 412 -17.91 7.49 -2.09
C PHE A 412 -18.78 8.72 -2.31
N ALA A 413 -18.66 9.39 -3.46
CA ALA A 413 -19.31 10.67 -3.71
C ALA A 413 -20.83 10.65 -3.49
N GLU A 414 -21.52 9.63 -3.91
CA GLU A 414 -22.97 9.52 -3.78
C GLU A 414 -23.45 8.67 -2.59
N GLN A 415 -22.54 8.21 -1.71
CA GLN A 415 -22.84 7.24 -0.63
C GLN A 415 -23.61 6.01 -1.13
N THR A 416 -23.43 5.67 -2.40
CA THR A 416 -24.03 4.50 -3.01
C THR A 416 -23.36 3.25 -2.50
N LEU A 417 -24.15 2.25 -2.14
CA LEU A 417 -23.62 0.94 -1.83
C LEU A 417 -23.26 0.23 -3.14
N PRO A 418 -22.21 -0.61 -3.13
CA PRO A 418 -22.00 -1.55 -4.21
C PRO A 418 -23.29 -2.28 -4.52
N GLU A 419 -23.55 -2.53 -5.79
CA GLU A 419 -24.71 -3.33 -6.18
C GLU A 419 -24.67 -4.66 -5.41
N ASN A 420 -25.80 -5.00 -4.76
CA ASN A 420 -26.00 -6.25 -4.03
C ASN A 420 -25.22 -6.44 -2.72
N GLY A 421 -24.70 -5.36 -2.08
CA GLY A 421 -24.23 -5.40 -0.70
C GLY A 421 -22.87 -6.06 -0.49
N LEU A 422 -22.03 -6.15 -1.53
CA LEU A 422 -20.67 -6.71 -1.45
C LEU A 422 -19.63 -5.68 -0.98
N ASP A 423 -20.03 -4.76 -0.11
CA ASP A 423 -19.16 -3.78 0.52
C ASP A 423 -18.20 -4.40 1.58
N GLU A 424 -18.43 -5.67 1.97
CA GLU A 424 -17.64 -6.37 2.97
C GLU A 424 -17.04 -7.68 2.42
N ALA A 425 -15.73 -7.85 2.59
CA ALA A 425 -15.06 -9.14 2.45
C ALA A 425 -14.80 -9.75 3.84
N ARG A 426 -14.77 -11.09 3.89
CA ARG A 426 -14.60 -11.84 5.13
C ARG A 426 -13.50 -12.88 5.01
N ALA A 427 -12.83 -13.13 6.14
CA ALA A 427 -11.96 -14.27 6.35
C ALA A 427 -12.30 -14.96 7.66
N ILE A 428 -11.97 -16.24 7.79
CA ILE A 428 -12.31 -17.04 8.98
C ILE A 428 -11.08 -17.11 9.88
N VAL A 429 -11.16 -16.56 11.09
CA VAL A 429 -10.18 -16.77 12.15
C VAL A 429 -10.57 -18.04 12.92
N ARG A 430 -9.78 -19.10 12.75
CA ARG A 430 -10.06 -20.43 13.34
C ARG A 430 -9.09 -20.74 14.46
N TYR A 431 -9.63 -21.04 15.63
CA TYR A 431 -8.85 -21.52 16.76
C TYR A 431 -8.52 -22.99 16.58
N THR A 432 -7.23 -23.32 16.55
CA THR A 432 -6.74 -24.68 16.33
C THR A 432 -5.40 -24.92 17.03
N ASN A 433 -5.17 -26.15 17.49
CA ASN A 433 -3.87 -26.55 18.01
C ASN A 433 -2.87 -26.91 16.88
N SER A 434 -3.33 -27.05 15.65
CA SER A 434 -2.50 -27.29 14.46
C SER A 434 -2.42 -26.02 13.62
N LEU A 435 -1.29 -25.30 13.69
CA LEU A 435 -1.10 -24.01 12.98
C LEU A 435 -0.63 -24.18 11.54
N TYR A 436 0.02 -25.29 11.24
CA TYR A 436 0.59 -25.58 9.94
C TYR A 436 0.06 -26.94 9.48
N THR A 437 -0.66 -27.00 8.39
CA THR A 437 -0.88 -28.24 7.67
C THR A 437 0.44 -28.60 7.01
N ARG A 438 1.15 -29.63 7.51
CA ARG A 438 2.33 -30.16 6.84
C ARG A 438 1.93 -30.57 5.41
N HIS A 439 2.47 -29.93 4.41
CA HIS A 439 2.52 -30.50 3.08
C HIS A 439 3.36 -31.76 3.15
N GLY A 440 2.72 -32.88 2.77
CA GLY A 440 3.16 -34.22 3.01
C GLY A 440 4.58 -34.55 2.61
N ASP A 441 5.27 -35.15 3.51
CA ASP A 441 6.18 -36.24 3.21
C ASP A 441 5.32 -37.46 2.83
N HIS A 442 5.02 -37.59 1.55
CA HIS A 442 4.63 -38.83 0.96
C HIS A 442 5.90 -39.57 0.51
N ASP A 443 6.60 -40.12 1.48
CA ASP A 443 7.53 -41.24 1.26
C ASP A 443 7.49 -42.11 2.51
N ASP A 444 6.47 -43.00 2.58
CA ASP A 444 6.61 -44.30 3.25
C ASP A 444 5.45 -45.18 2.78
N GLU A 445 5.81 -46.10 1.91
CA GLU A 445 5.03 -47.26 1.50
C GLU A 445 4.71 -48.12 2.74
N ASP A 446 3.51 -48.03 3.27
CA ASP A 446 2.90 -49.07 4.11
C ASP A 446 1.55 -49.47 3.48
N GLU A 447 1.64 -50.36 2.50
CA GLU A 447 0.50 -51.15 2.00
C GLU A 447 -0.01 -52.05 3.14
N ASN A 448 -1.03 -51.61 3.87
CA ASN A 448 -2.10 -52.44 4.47
C ASN A 448 -2.79 -51.70 5.64
N LYS A 449 -3.58 -50.72 5.31
CA LYS A 449 -4.76 -50.34 6.10
C LYS A 449 -5.90 -50.13 5.13
N GLU A 450 -6.96 -50.94 5.25
CA GLU A 450 -8.28 -50.59 4.75
C GLU A 450 -8.65 -49.24 5.37
N ASP A 451 -8.28 -48.15 4.68
CA ASP A 451 -8.82 -46.83 4.95
C ASP A 451 -10.28 -46.85 4.57
N THR A 452 -11.12 -47.02 5.58
CA THR A 452 -12.43 -46.43 5.52
C THR A 452 -12.20 -44.92 5.35
N HIS A 453 -12.25 -44.48 4.09
CA HIS A 453 -12.42 -43.06 3.77
C HIS A 453 -13.78 -42.64 4.32
N ASP A 454 -13.85 -42.36 5.59
CA ASP A 454 -14.73 -41.36 6.10
C ASP A 454 -14.15 -40.02 5.61
N ASP A 455 -14.52 -39.68 4.37
CA ASP A 455 -14.61 -38.29 3.93
C ASP A 455 -15.61 -37.57 4.84
N GLU A 456 -15.28 -37.49 6.12
CA GLU A 456 -15.87 -36.50 6.98
C GLU A 456 -15.39 -35.16 6.41
N ASN A 457 -16.26 -34.63 5.51
CA ASN A 457 -16.42 -33.19 5.40
C ASN A 457 -16.50 -32.68 6.84
N GLU A 458 -15.37 -32.32 7.44
CA GLU A 458 -15.36 -31.29 8.45
C GLU A 458 -15.95 -30.08 7.74
N ASP A 459 -17.27 -29.91 7.81
CA ASP A 459 -17.94 -28.66 7.54
C ASP A 459 -17.21 -27.65 8.38
N LEU A 460 -16.25 -26.95 7.76
CA LEU A 460 -15.48 -25.88 8.39
C LEU A 460 -16.54 -24.99 9.02
N ALA A 461 -16.60 -24.98 10.36
CA ALA A 461 -17.67 -24.30 11.07
C ALA A 461 -17.61 -22.81 10.71
N VAL A 462 -18.46 -22.43 9.77
CA VAL A 462 -18.64 -21.04 9.37
C VAL A 462 -19.09 -20.27 10.61
N PRO A 463 -18.43 -19.16 10.96
CA PRO A 463 -18.79 -18.39 12.15
C PRO A 463 -20.27 -18.02 12.13
N GLN A 464 -20.96 -18.30 13.24
CA GLN A 464 -22.39 -18.02 13.42
C GLN A 464 -22.67 -16.62 13.99
N THR A 465 -21.63 -15.81 14.15
CA THR A 465 -21.75 -14.46 14.74
C THR A 465 -22.52 -13.54 13.79
N THR A 466 -23.48 -12.81 14.38
CA THR A 466 -24.29 -11.79 13.71
C THR A 466 -23.82 -10.38 13.99
N SER A 467 -22.64 -10.21 14.61
CA SER A 467 -22.08 -8.87 14.86
C SER A 467 -21.82 -8.19 13.52
N GLU A 468 -22.24 -6.95 13.40
CA GLU A 468 -21.96 -6.10 12.25
C GLU A 468 -20.96 -5.02 12.64
N LEU A 469 -20.02 -4.71 11.74
CA LEU A 469 -19.20 -3.51 11.92
C LEU A 469 -20.11 -2.28 11.89
N PRO A 470 -19.88 -1.31 12.80
CA PRO A 470 -20.65 -0.09 12.77
C PRO A 470 -20.46 0.62 11.43
N PHE A 471 -21.57 1.06 10.84
CA PHE A 471 -21.53 1.83 9.61
C PHE A 471 -20.91 3.21 9.89
N LEU A 472 -19.82 3.54 9.20
CA LEU A 472 -19.19 4.85 9.28
C LEU A 472 -19.93 5.83 8.37
N THR A 473 -20.47 6.88 8.95
CA THR A 473 -21.24 7.90 8.23
C THR A 473 -20.38 9.09 7.78
N VAL A 474 -19.11 9.09 8.10
CA VAL A 474 -18.17 10.18 7.79
C VAL A 474 -16.86 9.60 7.29
N CYS A 475 -16.39 10.09 6.16
CA CYS A 475 -15.08 9.75 5.61
C CYS A 475 -13.98 10.52 6.35
N ARG A 476 -13.48 9.96 7.44
CA ARG A 476 -12.38 10.52 8.23
C ARG A 476 -11.41 9.42 8.62
N ASP A 477 -10.15 9.74 8.70
CA ASP A 477 -9.13 8.86 9.27
C ASP A 477 -9.35 8.76 10.79
N LEU A 478 -10.11 7.75 11.22
CA LEU A 478 -10.37 7.48 12.64
C LEU A 478 -9.15 6.89 13.36
N THR A 479 -8.27 6.22 12.63
CA THR A 479 -6.96 5.78 13.09
C THR A 479 -5.96 6.93 12.96
N SER A 480 -6.34 8.07 13.46
CA SER A 480 -5.61 9.32 13.30
C SER A 480 -4.10 9.11 13.35
N THR A 481 -3.43 9.51 12.26
CA THR A 481 -1.96 9.55 12.16
C THR A 481 -1.31 10.27 13.33
N THR A 482 -2.09 11.04 14.08
CA THR A 482 -1.65 11.76 15.28
C THR A 482 -1.63 10.90 16.54
N SER A 483 -2.22 9.70 16.53
CA SER A 483 -2.33 8.81 17.70
C SER A 483 -1.13 7.88 17.86
N PHE A 484 -0.48 7.48 16.78
CA PHE A 484 0.66 6.55 16.81
C PHE A 484 1.97 7.28 17.08
N ARG A 485 2.86 6.63 17.82
CA ARG A 485 4.19 7.15 18.16
C ARG A 485 5.27 6.15 17.74
N PRO A 486 6.28 6.56 16.97
CA PRO A 486 7.41 5.71 16.63
C PRO A 486 8.14 5.19 17.88
N SER A 487 8.62 3.94 17.80
CA SER A 487 9.42 3.31 18.86
C SER A 487 10.58 2.52 18.25
N PRO A 488 11.84 2.93 18.44
CA PRO A 488 12.27 4.04 19.29
C PRO A 488 11.80 5.41 18.78
N GLU A 489 11.85 6.42 19.65
CA GLU A 489 11.51 7.80 19.29
C GLU A 489 12.36 8.28 18.12
N GLU A 490 11.71 8.82 17.10
CA GLU A 490 12.33 9.39 15.91
C GLU A 490 11.82 10.82 15.73
N SER A 491 12.53 11.77 16.30
CA SER A 491 12.14 13.17 16.27
C SER A 491 12.24 13.76 14.85
N ALA A 492 11.22 14.49 14.44
CA ALA A 492 11.30 15.30 13.23
C ALA A 492 12.36 16.43 13.44
N PRO A 493 13.08 16.83 12.39
CA PRO A 493 13.90 18.04 12.44
C PRO A 493 13.09 19.23 12.96
N GLU A 494 13.68 20.06 13.85
CA GLU A 494 12.94 21.18 14.46
C GLU A 494 12.67 22.32 13.48
N VAL A 495 13.52 22.47 12.47
CA VAL A 495 13.50 23.59 11.51
C VAL A 495 13.33 23.04 10.11
N ALA A 496 12.44 23.65 9.35
CA ALA A 496 12.34 23.46 7.89
C ALA A 496 13.15 24.55 7.17
N ASP A 497 13.90 24.12 6.13
CA ASP A 497 14.61 25.05 5.24
C ASP A 497 13.64 25.72 4.28
N HIS A 498 12.65 24.94 3.79
CA HIS A 498 11.62 25.41 2.88
C HIS A 498 10.23 24.93 3.30
N SER A 499 9.21 25.70 2.94
CA SER A 499 7.82 25.40 3.17
C SER A 499 7.01 25.62 1.90
N TRP A 500 6.34 24.58 1.44
CA TRP A 500 5.51 24.60 0.24
C TRP A 500 4.05 24.41 0.60
N TYR A 501 3.20 25.32 0.12
CA TYR A 501 1.74 25.25 0.33
C TYR A 501 1.06 24.85 -0.97
N PHE A 502 0.39 23.72 -0.96
CA PHE A 502 -0.35 23.19 -2.10
C PHE A 502 -1.85 23.11 -1.79
N ARG A 503 -2.64 23.61 -2.69
CA ARG A 503 -4.08 23.32 -2.74
C ARG A 503 -4.27 22.15 -3.70
N VAL A 504 -4.93 21.10 -3.21
CA VAL A 504 -5.27 19.94 -4.01
C VAL A 504 -6.78 19.89 -4.21
N ASN A 505 -7.22 19.54 -5.40
CA ASN A 505 -8.62 19.53 -5.76
C ASN A 505 -8.86 18.60 -6.96
N LEU A 506 -10.08 18.11 -7.08
CA LEU A 506 -10.63 17.62 -8.34
C LEU A 506 -11.36 18.79 -9.02
N ALA A 507 -10.70 19.43 -9.96
CA ALA A 507 -11.23 20.58 -10.67
C ALA A 507 -11.98 20.16 -11.93
N ILE A 508 -13.12 20.77 -12.17
CA ILE A 508 -13.87 20.65 -13.42
C ILE A 508 -13.43 21.78 -14.31
N GLY A 509 -12.63 21.45 -15.34
CA GLY A 509 -12.16 22.41 -16.34
C GLY A 509 -13.13 22.61 -17.49
N ASP A 510 -12.61 23.15 -18.60
CA ASP A 510 -13.33 23.30 -19.85
C ASP A 510 -13.92 21.96 -20.30
N TRP A 511 -15.08 22.00 -20.94
CA TRP A 511 -15.81 20.81 -21.43
C TRP A 511 -16.26 19.85 -20.33
N ARG A 512 -16.32 20.30 -19.05
CA ARG A 512 -16.67 19.47 -17.90
C ARG A 512 -15.74 18.25 -17.76
N LEU A 513 -14.46 18.43 -18.03
CA LEU A 513 -13.44 17.40 -17.81
C LEU A 513 -12.92 17.52 -16.39
N GLN A 514 -13.05 16.44 -15.60
CA GLN A 514 -12.48 16.36 -14.26
C GLN A 514 -10.95 16.18 -14.34
N ARG A 515 -10.23 16.94 -13.52
CA ARG A 515 -8.76 16.88 -13.39
C ARG A 515 -8.34 16.99 -11.94
N GLY A 516 -7.42 16.10 -11.55
CA GLY A 516 -6.69 16.24 -10.30
C GLY A 516 -5.64 17.33 -10.44
N VAL A 517 -5.58 18.23 -9.48
CA VAL A 517 -4.63 19.36 -9.54
C VAL A 517 -3.89 19.59 -8.22
N PHE A 518 -2.61 19.97 -8.35
CA PHE A 518 -1.83 20.64 -7.34
C PHE A 518 -1.72 22.12 -7.71
N ASN A 519 -2.38 23.01 -6.96
CA ASN A 519 -2.61 24.40 -7.34
C ASN A 519 -3.32 24.49 -8.72
N SER A 520 -2.58 24.77 -9.79
CA SER A 520 -3.09 24.79 -11.17
C SER A 520 -2.46 23.71 -12.06
N SER A 521 -1.51 22.94 -11.53
CA SER A 521 -0.83 21.88 -12.27
C SER A 521 -1.64 20.59 -12.26
N SER A 522 -1.83 19.99 -13.42
CA SER A 522 -2.42 18.66 -13.58
C SER A 522 -1.38 17.74 -14.22
N PHE A 523 -0.84 16.82 -13.43
CA PHE A 523 0.32 16.01 -13.79
C PHE A 523 0.10 15.12 -15.02
N ARG A 524 1.13 15.05 -15.86
CA ARG A 524 1.13 14.24 -17.09
C ARG A 524 2.50 13.63 -17.35
N PRO A 525 2.65 12.33 -17.13
CA PRO A 525 3.92 11.67 -17.35
C PRO A 525 4.25 11.58 -18.86
N ASP A 526 5.48 11.94 -19.23
CA ASP A 526 6.03 11.63 -20.56
C ASP A 526 6.64 10.22 -20.55
N LEU A 527 5.85 9.25 -21.00
CA LEU A 527 6.25 7.82 -20.99
C LEU A 527 7.46 7.51 -21.87
N LYS A 528 7.79 8.39 -22.81
CA LYS A 528 8.93 8.25 -23.74
C LYS A 528 10.20 8.93 -23.24
N ASN A 529 10.04 10.02 -22.46
CA ASN A 529 11.15 10.81 -21.94
C ASN A 529 10.97 11.04 -20.44
N PRO A 530 11.19 10.03 -19.58
CA PRO A 530 11.00 10.14 -18.14
C PRO A 530 11.74 11.34 -17.54
N THR A 531 11.16 11.97 -16.54
CA THR A 531 11.72 13.16 -15.89
C THR A 531 13.15 12.91 -15.41
N LEU A 532 13.41 11.76 -14.76
CA LEU A 532 14.75 11.39 -14.28
C LEU A 532 15.79 11.38 -15.43
N HIS A 533 15.42 10.80 -16.58
CA HIS A 533 16.33 10.74 -17.74
C HIS A 533 16.69 12.14 -18.24
N ARG A 534 15.68 13.02 -18.38
CA ARG A 534 15.89 14.42 -18.80
C ARG A 534 16.75 15.21 -17.81
N VAL A 535 16.52 15.00 -16.51
CA VAL A 535 17.32 15.64 -15.44
C VAL A 535 18.78 15.20 -15.51
N LEU A 536 19.05 13.89 -15.54
CA LEU A 536 20.44 13.40 -15.54
C LEU A 536 21.18 13.78 -16.82
N ASP A 537 20.54 13.70 -17.99
CA ASP A 537 21.14 14.11 -19.26
C ASP A 537 21.42 15.62 -19.30
N GLY A 538 20.49 16.43 -18.78
CA GLY A 538 20.68 17.88 -18.66
C GLY A 538 21.82 18.25 -17.73
N LEU A 539 21.90 17.67 -16.53
CA LEU A 539 22.97 17.89 -15.58
C LEU A 539 24.34 17.43 -16.11
N ALA A 540 24.38 16.30 -16.83
CA ALA A 540 25.60 15.82 -17.50
C ALA A 540 26.12 16.79 -18.58
N GLN A 541 25.21 17.55 -19.22
CA GLN A 541 25.53 18.59 -20.20
C GLN A 541 25.79 19.98 -19.57
N ASN A 542 25.84 20.04 -18.22
CA ASN A 542 25.95 21.29 -17.45
C ASN A 542 24.79 22.28 -17.72
N ASN A 543 23.60 21.77 -17.99
CA ASN A 543 22.41 22.58 -18.11
C ASN A 543 21.85 22.88 -16.72
N GLU A 544 22.19 24.05 -16.18
CA GLU A 544 21.81 24.46 -14.82
C GLU A 544 20.30 24.72 -14.64
N SER A 545 19.50 24.74 -15.73
CA SER A 545 18.05 24.87 -15.60
C SER A 545 17.42 23.72 -14.82
N PHE A 546 18.02 22.52 -14.84
CA PHE A 546 17.55 21.37 -14.08
C PHE A 546 17.90 21.42 -12.56
N ALA A 547 18.80 22.29 -12.14
CA ALA A 547 19.24 22.46 -10.75
C ALA A 547 18.72 23.74 -10.09
N ILE A 548 17.76 24.44 -10.72
CA ILE A 548 17.15 25.64 -10.14
C ILE A 548 16.28 25.24 -8.96
N GLU A 549 16.62 25.82 -7.80
CA GLU A 549 15.94 25.55 -6.54
C GLU A 549 14.51 26.10 -6.51
N GLY A 550 13.60 25.38 -5.85
CA GLY A 550 12.21 25.74 -5.73
C GLY A 550 11.34 25.24 -6.87
N VAL A 551 10.28 25.98 -7.22
CA VAL A 551 9.42 25.65 -8.37
C VAL A 551 10.21 25.80 -9.66
N ASN A 552 10.56 24.70 -10.29
CA ASN A 552 11.46 24.71 -11.43
C ASN A 552 10.68 24.85 -12.76
N THR A 553 10.36 26.10 -13.11
CA THR A 553 9.70 26.43 -14.38
C THR A 553 10.69 26.64 -15.55
N ALA A 554 11.98 26.54 -15.31
CA ALA A 554 13.00 26.71 -16.35
C ALA A 554 13.24 25.42 -17.15
N ALA A 555 13.03 24.26 -16.51
CA ALA A 555 13.23 22.95 -17.15
C ALA A 555 11.93 22.20 -17.37
N PHE A 556 10.85 22.56 -16.68
CA PHE A 556 9.59 21.83 -16.66
C PHE A 556 8.39 22.75 -16.91
N ASP A 557 7.36 22.22 -17.52
CA ASP A 557 6.10 22.91 -17.72
C ASP A 557 5.25 22.79 -16.44
N ALA A 558 5.10 23.89 -15.71
CA ALA A 558 4.38 23.91 -14.44
C ALA A 558 2.88 23.64 -14.56
N GLU A 559 2.29 23.67 -15.75
CA GLU A 559 0.87 23.34 -15.95
C GLU A 559 0.63 21.82 -15.98
N SER A 560 1.60 21.08 -16.51
CA SER A 560 1.51 19.62 -16.71
C SER A 560 2.53 18.81 -15.91
N GLU A 561 3.57 19.45 -15.38
CA GLU A 561 4.67 18.79 -14.69
C GLU A 561 5.26 19.70 -13.60
N LEU A 562 4.53 19.84 -12.48
CA LEU A 562 5.03 20.59 -11.34
C LEU A 562 6.19 19.86 -10.68
N VAL A 563 7.39 20.47 -10.72
CA VAL A 563 8.60 19.95 -10.08
C VAL A 563 9.12 20.95 -9.06
N ILE A 564 9.30 20.49 -7.82
CA ILE A 564 10.01 21.22 -6.77
C ILE A 564 11.42 20.66 -6.67
N SER A 565 12.41 21.49 -6.92
CA SER A 565 13.82 21.10 -6.90
C SER A 565 14.50 21.55 -5.60
N ASN A 566 15.20 20.61 -4.96
CA ASN A 566 16.09 20.83 -3.83
C ASN A 566 17.54 20.55 -4.28
N SER A 567 18.39 21.57 -4.30
CA SER A 567 19.74 21.44 -4.84
C SER A 567 20.74 20.80 -3.86
N LYS A 568 20.40 20.70 -2.56
CA LYS A 568 21.24 20.15 -1.49
C LYS A 568 20.40 19.45 -0.45
N LEU A 569 21.06 18.94 0.61
CA LEU A 569 20.37 18.35 1.76
C LEU A 569 19.54 19.41 2.48
N GLU A 570 18.21 19.24 2.50
CA GLU A 570 17.26 20.19 3.05
C GLU A 570 16.11 19.50 3.76
N THR A 571 15.56 20.15 4.77
CA THR A 571 14.31 19.79 5.41
C THR A 571 13.16 20.58 4.78
N VAL A 572 12.17 19.88 4.31
CA VAL A 572 11.06 20.44 3.54
C VAL A 572 9.74 20.23 4.28
N ASP A 573 8.99 21.31 4.45
CA ASP A 573 7.60 21.26 4.87
C ASP A 573 6.67 21.28 3.66
N VAL A 574 5.72 20.37 3.66
CA VAL A 574 4.62 20.31 2.69
C VAL A 574 3.32 20.53 3.43
N ILE A 575 2.65 21.62 3.11
CA ILE A 575 1.31 21.92 3.61
C ILE A 575 0.33 21.56 2.50
N LEU A 576 -0.44 20.50 2.72
CA LEU A 576 -1.51 20.11 1.84
C LEU A 576 -2.82 20.70 2.36
N GLN A 577 -3.49 21.48 1.54
CA GLN A 577 -4.83 21.99 1.77
C GLN A 577 -5.77 21.29 0.78
N ASN A 578 -6.54 20.37 1.26
CA ASN A 578 -7.56 19.70 0.46
C ASN A 578 -8.77 20.64 0.28
N MET A 579 -9.10 20.94 -0.97
CA MET A 579 -10.22 21.79 -1.36
C MET A 579 -11.41 20.96 -1.86
N ASP A 580 -11.24 19.63 -1.92
CA ASP A 580 -12.24 18.66 -2.31
C ASP A 580 -13.05 18.19 -1.08
N GLU A 581 -14.27 17.73 -1.29
CA GLU A 581 -15.11 17.14 -0.24
C GLU A 581 -14.65 15.75 0.18
N ASN A 582 -13.96 15.04 -0.72
CA ASN A 582 -13.44 13.71 -0.47
C ASN A 582 -12.05 13.75 0.19
N SER A 583 -11.75 12.72 0.97
CA SER A 583 -10.43 12.54 1.56
C SER A 583 -9.46 11.94 0.55
N HIS A 584 -8.20 12.39 0.57
CA HIS A 584 -7.16 11.92 -0.34
C HIS A 584 -5.94 11.38 0.42
N PRO A 585 -5.54 10.10 0.21
CA PRO A 585 -4.26 9.59 0.68
C PRO A 585 -3.14 10.03 -0.27
N PHE A 586 -2.15 10.76 0.22
CA PHE A 586 -0.98 11.19 -0.54
C PHE A 586 0.23 10.34 -0.23
N HIS A 587 0.85 9.80 -1.26
CA HIS A 587 2.05 8.98 -1.19
C HIS A 587 3.26 9.73 -1.75
N LEU A 588 4.38 9.66 -1.01
CA LEU A 588 5.68 10.16 -1.46
C LEU A 588 6.60 8.97 -1.75
N HIS A 589 7.06 8.87 -3.01
CA HIS A 589 8.06 7.91 -3.41
C HIS A 589 9.42 8.24 -2.78
N GLY A 590 10.21 7.24 -2.49
CA GLY A 590 11.60 7.36 -2.05
C GLY A 590 11.83 7.94 -0.66
N ALA A 591 10.79 8.33 0.08
CA ALA A 591 10.92 8.93 1.40
C ALA A 591 9.70 8.67 2.29
N LYS A 592 9.87 8.90 3.59
CA LYS A 592 8.76 8.98 4.56
C LYS A 592 8.66 10.39 5.12
N MET A 593 7.44 10.80 5.44
CA MET A 593 7.11 12.11 5.98
C MET A 593 6.68 12.02 7.45
N TRP A 594 7.17 12.92 8.29
CA TRP A 594 6.62 13.15 9.62
C TRP A 594 5.31 13.94 9.51
N VAL A 595 4.26 13.45 10.14
CA VAL A 595 2.98 14.12 10.23
C VAL A 595 2.99 15.05 11.43
N LEU A 596 3.31 16.32 11.21
CA LEU A 596 3.40 17.33 12.28
C LEU A 596 2.02 17.81 12.76
N GLY A 597 1.01 17.68 11.92
CA GLY A 597 -0.37 17.99 12.24
C GLY A 597 -1.30 17.80 11.05
N ALA A 598 -2.57 17.61 11.35
CA ALA A 598 -3.64 17.54 10.37
C ALA A 598 -4.93 18.03 11.02
N GLY A 599 -5.89 18.47 10.23
CA GLY A 599 -7.17 18.91 10.75
C GLY A 599 -8.16 19.35 9.66
N HIS A 600 -9.38 19.64 10.09
CA HIS A 600 -10.44 20.14 9.22
C HIS A 600 -10.35 21.65 9.01
N GLY A 601 -10.87 22.13 7.89
CA GLY A 601 -10.86 23.53 7.51
C GLY A 601 -9.52 23.98 6.91
N TYR A 602 -9.18 25.25 7.06
CA TYR A 602 -7.93 25.78 6.53
C TYR A 602 -6.77 25.56 7.49
N PHE A 603 -5.57 25.39 6.93
CA PHE A 603 -4.34 25.37 7.70
C PHE A 603 -4.24 26.61 8.59
N PRO A 604 -4.13 26.44 9.93
CA PRO A 604 -4.23 27.56 10.86
C PRO A 604 -2.98 28.46 10.90
N GLY A 605 -1.92 28.06 10.20
CA GLY A 605 -0.62 28.71 10.23
C GLY A 605 0.33 28.14 11.30
N TYR A 606 1.60 28.33 11.07
CA TYR A 606 2.66 27.78 11.93
C TYR A 606 2.57 28.26 13.39
N GLU A 607 2.30 29.56 13.60
CA GLU A 607 2.21 30.13 14.94
C GLU A 607 1.08 29.49 15.77
N ALA A 608 -0.08 29.25 15.16
CA ALA A 608 -1.20 28.59 15.83
C ALA A 608 -0.89 27.15 16.22
N MET A 609 0.05 26.52 15.53
CA MET A 609 0.55 25.18 15.85
C MET A 609 1.72 25.19 16.83
N GLY A 610 2.23 26.36 17.24
CA GLY A 610 3.35 26.52 18.16
C GLY A 610 4.72 26.49 17.48
N PHE A 611 4.79 26.70 16.16
CA PHE A 611 6.05 26.93 15.43
C PHE A 611 6.31 28.42 15.25
N MET A 612 7.58 28.75 15.05
CA MET A 612 7.95 30.03 14.43
C MET A 612 7.46 30.08 12.97
N PRO A 613 7.26 31.29 12.40
CA PRO A 613 6.89 31.43 11.01
C PRO A 613 7.75 30.58 10.07
N GLU A 614 7.13 30.02 9.03
CA GLU A 614 7.79 29.18 8.03
C GLU A 614 8.51 27.94 8.59
N GLY A 615 8.05 27.40 9.75
CA GLY A 615 8.61 26.18 10.32
C GLY A 615 10.04 26.33 10.85
N LYS A 616 10.50 27.56 11.11
CA LYS A 616 11.88 27.88 11.56
C LYS A 616 12.16 27.55 13.03
N GLY A 617 11.48 26.58 13.59
CA GLY A 617 11.64 26.09 14.96
C GLY A 617 10.38 26.30 15.81
N LEU A 618 10.44 25.86 17.06
CA LEU A 618 9.32 25.94 17.99
C LEU A 618 9.29 27.29 18.71
N LEU A 619 8.09 27.90 18.82
CA LEU A 619 7.88 29.14 19.57
C LEU A 619 8.15 28.95 21.07
N ASP A 620 7.60 27.89 21.64
CA ASP A 620 7.81 27.49 23.03
C ASP A 620 7.80 25.95 23.12
N PRO A 621 8.97 25.32 23.22
CA PRO A 621 9.06 23.87 23.31
C PRO A 621 8.32 23.25 24.51
N ALA A 622 8.02 24.05 25.53
CA ALA A 622 7.32 23.57 26.74
C ALA A 622 5.78 23.66 26.63
N ASN A 623 5.26 24.49 25.73
CA ASN A 623 3.84 24.81 25.64
C ASN A 623 3.26 24.67 24.22
N THR A 624 3.76 23.70 23.46
CA THR A 624 3.31 23.47 22.07
C THR A 624 2.23 22.41 22.01
N THR A 625 1.24 22.64 21.15
CA THR A 625 0.26 21.63 20.71
C THR A 625 0.86 20.66 19.69
N ILE A 626 2.16 20.80 19.38
CA ILE A 626 2.86 19.96 18.42
C ILE A 626 2.90 18.53 18.91
N ILE A 627 2.66 17.62 18.00
CA ILE A 627 2.82 16.20 18.23
C ILE A 627 4.31 15.93 18.51
N ARG A 628 4.63 15.63 19.76
CA ARG A 628 5.98 15.15 20.11
C ARG A 628 6.11 13.72 19.59
N ASN A 629 7.27 13.41 18.99
CA ASN A 629 7.52 12.13 18.35
C ASN A 629 6.43 11.80 17.30
N PRO A 630 6.26 12.63 16.25
CA PRO A 630 5.21 12.46 15.26
C PRO A 630 5.43 11.19 14.44
N LEU A 631 4.33 10.56 14.02
CA LEU A 631 4.40 9.40 13.16
C LEU A 631 5.11 9.76 11.85
N LYS A 632 6.01 8.88 11.40
CA LYS A 632 6.70 8.95 10.12
C LYS A 632 6.18 7.86 9.21
N ARG A 633 5.59 8.24 8.07
CA ARG A 633 4.97 7.32 7.13
C ARG A 633 5.08 7.82 5.69
N ASP A 634 4.89 6.95 4.72
CA ASP A 634 5.00 7.30 3.29
C ASP A 634 3.64 7.68 2.66
N THR A 635 2.52 7.29 3.28
CA THR A 635 1.17 7.57 2.76
C THR A 635 0.30 8.24 3.82
N VAL A 636 -0.06 9.50 3.59
CA VAL A 636 -0.81 10.33 4.55
C VAL A 636 -2.14 10.75 3.97
N THR A 637 -3.22 10.49 4.70
CA THR A 637 -4.55 10.95 4.30
C THR A 637 -4.81 12.36 4.75
N VAL A 638 -5.32 13.18 3.84
CA VAL A 638 -5.84 14.52 4.10
C VAL A 638 -7.35 14.49 3.95
N GLU A 639 -8.07 14.78 5.03
CA GLU A 639 -9.53 14.74 5.01
C GLU A 639 -10.16 15.78 4.07
N GLY A 640 -11.39 15.55 3.64
CA GLY A 640 -12.15 16.48 2.82
C GLY A 640 -12.26 17.86 3.49
N PHE A 641 -11.98 18.93 2.74
CA PHE A 641 -11.90 20.30 3.24
C PHE A 641 -10.94 20.47 4.43
N GLY A 642 -9.93 19.60 4.53
CA GLY A 642 -8.95 19.58 5.61
C GLY A 642 -7.55 19.96 5.15
N TRP A 643 -6.61 19.80 6.06
CA TRP A 643 -5.19 20.09 5.82
C TRP A 643 -4.29 19.10 6.53
N ALA A 644 -3.07 18.96 6.02
CA ALA A 644 -1.97 18.29 6.71
C ALA A 644 -0.67 19.10 6.58
N LEU A 645 0.11 19.15 7.67
CA LEU A 645 1.48 19.65 7.67
C LEU A 645 2.43 18.45 7.78
N LEU A 646 3.16 18.22 6.72
CA LEU A 646 4.07 17.11 6.55
C LEU A 646 5.51 17.65 6.50
N ARG A 647 6.47 16.93 7.09
CA ARG A 647 7.89 17.27 7.01
C ARG A 647 8.68 16.07 6.54
N PHE A 648 9.61 16.28 5.62
CA PHE A 648 10.57 15.25 5.23
C PHE A 648 11.96 15.88 5.02
N VAL A 649 12.98 15.03 4.98
CA VAL A 649 14.34 15.43 4.62
C VAL A 649 14.57 14.99 3.18
N ALA A 650 14.94 15.93 2.32
CA ALA A 650 15.32 15.67 0.94
C ALA A 650 16.78 15.18 0.90
N ASP A 651 17.03 13.99 1.46
CA ASP A 651 18.35 13.36 1.59
C ASP A 651 18.62 12.27 0.55
N ASN A 652 17.58 11.81 -0.14
CA ASN A 652 17.65 10.76 -1.14
C ASN A 652 17.73 11.36 -2.55
N PRO A 653 18.90 11.32 -3.25
CA PRO A 653 19.03 11.91 -4.57
C PRO A 653 18.15 11.22 -5.61
N GLY A 654 17.28 11.98 -6.29
CA GLY A 654 16.38 11.41 -7.30
C GLY A 654 15.24 12.32 -7.67
N VAL A 655 14.42 11.83 -8.59
CA VAL A 655 13.10 12.38 -8.93
C VAL A 655 12.04 11.50 -8.30
N TRP A 656 11.24 12.07 -7.42
CA TRP A 656 10.29 11.34 -6.59
C TRP A 656 8.87 11.83 -6.84
N LEU A 657 8.00 10.93 -7.26
CA LEU A 657 6.59 11.23 -7.47
C LEU A 657 5.92 11.45 -6.10
N PHE A 658 5.07 12.48 -6.03
CA PHE A 658 4.19 12.75 -4.90
C PHE A 658 2.77 12.91 -5.43
N HIS A 659 1.89 11.98 -5.09
CA HIS A 659 0.57 11.89 -5.73
C HIS A 659 -0.51 11.38 -4.79
N CYS A 660 -1.77 11.61 -5.14
CA CYS A 660 -2.90 10.95 -4.50
C CYS A 660 -2.87 9.45 -4.82
N HIS A 661 -3.01 8.60 -3.80
CA HIS A 661 -3.01 7.13 -3.99
C HIS A 661 -4.39 6.56 -4.36
N VAL A 662 -5.43 7.40 -4.43
CA VAL A 662 -6.64 7.04 -5.19
C VAL A 662 -6.24 7.02 -6.67
N ILE A 663 -6.21 5.84 -7.28
CA ILE A 663 -5.63 5.64 -8.62
C ILE A 663 -6.38 6.46 -9.68
N TRP A 664 -7.70 6.58 -9.57
CA TRP A 664 -8.53 7.42 -10.45
C TRP A 664 -8.12 8.89 -10.43
N HIS A 665 -7.82 9.41 -9.24
CA HIS A 665 -7.39 10.80 -9.05
C HIS A 665 -5.95 11.04 -9.50
N SER A 666 -5.06 10.07 -9.23
CA SER A 666 -3.68 10.10 -9.72
C SER A 666 -3.63 10.17 -11.24
N GLU A 667 -4.34 9.28 -11.92
CA GLU A 667 -4.39 9.23 -13.38
C GLU A 667 -5.18 10.42 -14.00
N ALA A 668 -6.07 11.04 -13.22
CA ALA A 668 -6.68 12.31 -13.58
C ALA A 668 -5.74 13.52 -13.43
N GLY A 669 -4.53 13.32 -12.87
CA GLY A 669 -3.47 14.34 -12.79
C GLY A 669 -3.16 14.85 -11.38
N MET A 670 -3.68 14.23 -10.30
CA MET A 670 -3.40 14.64 -8.92
C MET A 670 -2.02 14.14 -8.47
N GLY A 671 -0.97 14.71 -9.06
CA GLY A 671 0.43 14.40 -8.79
C GLY A 671 1.37 15.56 -9.05
N MET A 672 2.57 15.49 -8.48
CA MET A 672 3.71 16.37 -8.68
C MET A 672 5.02 15.63 -8.40
N GLN A 673 6.15 16.28 -8.57
CA GLN A 673 7.45 15.65 -8.38
C GLN A 673 8.36 16.49 -7.47
N PHE A 674 9.14 15.80 -6.62
CA PHE A 674 10.29 16.38 -5.94
C PHE A 674 11.58 15.92 -6.62
N LEU A 675 12.39 16.88 -7.09
CA LEU A 675 13.77 16.64 -7.51
C LEU A 675 14.67 16.90 -6.30
N SER A 676 15.06 15.85 -5.60
CA SER A 676 15.88 15.93 -4.41
C SER A 676 17.36 15.80 -4.75
N ARG A 677 18.21 16.61 -4.10
CA ARG A 677 19.67 16.52 -4.17
C ARG A 677 20.19 16.58 -5.61
N ALA A 678 19.79 17.60 -6.38
CA ALA A 678 20.31 17.83 -7.73
C ALA A 678 21.85 17.96 -7.77
N ASP A 679 22.49 18.35 -6.65
CA ASP A 679 23.95 18.37 -6.47
C ASP A 679 24.57 16.97 -6.59
N ASP A 680 23.98 15.95 -5.95
CA ASP A 680 24.47 14.57 -5.93
C ASP A 680 24.09 13.78 -7.18
N LEU A 681 23.15 14.27 -7.98
CA LEU A 681 22.76 13.64 -9.24
C LEU A 681 23.76 13.93 -10.39
N ARG A 682 24.67 14.88 -10.20
CA ARG A 682 25.70 15.18 -11.22
C ARG A 682 26.62 13.99 -11.39
N GLY A 683 26.68 13.47 -12.63
CA GLY A 683 27.50 12.32 -12.96
C GLY A 683 26.89 10.95 -12.68
N VAL A 684 25.68 10.89 -12.11
CA VAL A 684 24.90 9.65 -12.04
C VAL A 684 24.51 9.21 -13.45
N GLN A 685 24.64 7.92 -13.73
CA GLN A 685 24.31 7.35 -15.03
C GLN A 685 23.27 6.24 -14.84
N ILE A 686 22.20 6.33 -15.60
CA ILE A 686 21.20 5.25 -15.68
C ILE A 686 21.83 4.08 -16.45
N PRO A 687 21.71 2.84 -15.97
CA PRO A 687 22.16 1.67 -16.69
C PRO A 687 21.56 1.58 -18.11
N ASP A 688 22.38 1.12 -19.06
CA ASP A 688 21.96 1.03 -20.48
C ASP A 688 20.69 0.20 -20.66
N GLU A 689 20.49 -0.80 -19.81
CA GLU A 689 19.31 -1.69 -19.88
C GLU A 689 18.02 -0.94 -19.52
N ALA A 690 18.07 -0.04 -18.53
CA ALA A 690 16.94 0.81 -18.17
C ALA A 690 16.65 1.85 -19.28
N ARG A 691 17.70 2.40 -19.90
CA ARG A 691 17.54 3.33 -21.04
C ARG A 691 16.95 2.66 -22.27
N LYS A 692 17.29 1.40 -22.56
CA LYS A 692 16.78 0.64 -23.71
C LYS A 692 15.26 0.50 -23.73
N LEU A 693 14.60 0.51 -22.58
CA LEU A 693 13.13 0.50 -22.54
C LEU A 693 12.54 1.68 -23.33
N CYS A 694 13.23 2.83 -23.28
CA CYS A 694 12.82 4.04 -23.99
C CYS A 694 13.09 3.99 -25.50
N ASP A 695 13.78 2.99 -26.05
CA ASP A 695 13.99 2.84 -27.49
C ASP A 695 12.73 2.38 -28.23
N ALA A 696 11.79 1.75 -27.50
CA ALA A 696 10.53 1.30 -28.08
C ALA A 696 9.72 2.46 -28.66
N PRO A 697 8.92 2.23 -29.72
CA PRO A 697 8.03 3.25 -30.28
C PRO A 697 7.06 3.78 -29.18
N GLU A 698 6.73 5.05 -29.26
CA GLU A 698 5.83 5.69 -28.28
C GLU A 698 4.48 4.98 -28.19
N GLU A 699 3.95 4.53 -29.31
CA GLU A 699 2.70 3.76 -29.38
C GLU A 699 2.75 2.46 -28.57
N GLU A 700 3.91 1.79 -28.53
CA GLU A 700 4.10 0.59 -27.72
C GLU A 700 4.20 0.92 -26.22
N LEU A 701 4.90 2.01 -25.87
CA LEU A 701 5.03 2.48 -24.49
C LEU A 701 3.68 2.95 -23.89
N ARG A 702 2.78 3.45 -24.75
CA ARG A 702 1.49 3.97 -24.32
C ARG A 702 0.37 2.93 -24.28
N LYS A 703 0.63 1.67 -24.65
CA LYS A 703 -0.39 0.62 -24.53
C LYS A 703 -0.82 0.46 -23.07
N GLY A 704 -2.11 0.58 -22.81
CA GLY A 704 -2.70 0.51 -21.47
C GLY A 704 -2.62 1.82 -20.66
N ALA A 705 -1.93 2.84 -21.14
CA ALA A 705 -1.97 4.17 -20.53
C ALA A 705 -3.26 4.92 -20.89
N PRO A 706 -3.67 5.90 -20.07
CA PRO A 706 -4.73 6.82 -20.44
C PRO A 706 -4.45 7.52 -21.78
N PRO A 707 -5.50 7.95 -22.51
CA PRO A 707 -5.34 8.65 -23.78
C PRO A 707 -4.47 9.92 -23.65
N LYS A 708 -3.88 10.38 -24.76
CA LYS A 708 -3.12 11.64 -24.80
C LYS A 708 -4.01 12.86 -24.53
N ASP A 709 -3.36 13.92 -24.09
CA ASP A 709 -3.95 15.21 -23.70
C ASP A 709 -4.88 15.85 -24.73
N GLU A 710 -4.56 15.72 -25.98
CA GLU A 710 -5.37 16.25 -27.09
C GLU A 710 -6.82 15.76 -27.08
N VAL A 711 -7.05 14.58 -26.43
CA VAL A 711 -8.38 14.01 -26.23
C VAL A 711 -9.02 14.56 -24.96
N PHE A 712 -8.21 14.95 -23.95
CA PHE A 712 -8.69 15.34 -22.64
C PHE A 712 -8.94 16.83 -22.50
N PHE A 713 -8.10 17.67 -23.09
CA PHE A 713 -8.13 19.10 -22.80
C PHE A 713 -8.91 19.94 -23.80
N GLY A 714 -9.21 19.40 -24.99
CA GLY A 714 -9.85 20.16 -26.02
C GLY A 714 -9.09 21.47 -26.38
N PHE A 715 -7.78 21.51 -26.09
CA PHE A 715 -6.94 22.64 -26.45
C PHE A 715 -6.68 22.62 -27.95
N GLY A 716 -7.30 23.50 -28.65
CA GLY A 716 -7.15 23.64 -30.08
C GLY A 716 -8.31 23.05 -30.83
N ASP A 717 -9.01 23.94 -31.47
CA ASP A 717 -10.16 23.75 -32.31
C ASP A 717 -11.48 23.45 -31.60
N ASP A 718 -12.29 24.37 -31.62
CA ASP A 718 -13.59 24.69 -31.10
C ASP A 718 -14.63 23.58 -30.83
N GLU A 719 -14.29 22.29 -30.93
CA GLU A 719 -15.15 21.18 -30.53
C GLU A 719 -14.34 20.05 -29.90
N PRO A 720 -14.82 19.46 -28.78
CA PRO A 720 -14.30 18.18 -28.34
C PRO A 720 -14.50 17.21 -29.50
N ARG A 721 -13.41 16.73 -30.07
CA ARG A 721 -13.47 15.76 -31.18
C ARG A 721 -14.45 14.67 -30.78
N ALA A 722 -15.54 14.60 -31.56
CA ALA A 722 -16.63 13.66 -31.30
C ALA A 722 -16.02 12.28 -31.09
N ARG A 723 -16.25 11.73 -29.92
CA ARG A 723 -15.76 10.42 -29.60
C ARG A 723 -16.47 9.44 -30.48
N THR A 724 -15.69 8.81 -31.29
CA THR A 724 -16.15 7.54 -31.84
C THR A 724 -16.26 6.61 -30.66
N HIS A 725 -17.48 6.43 -30.17
CA HIS A 725 -17.85 5.23 -29.46
C HIS A 725 -17.54 4.09 -30.43
N ALA A 726 -16.35 3.56 -30.33
CA ALA A 726 -16.09 2.26 -30.92
C ALA A 726 -16.82 1.27 -30.03
N ALA A 727 -17.92 0.73 -30.59
CA ALA A 727 -18.69 -0.36 -30.03
C ALA A 727 -17.83 -1.59 -29.79
#